data_c25cdd556f2f6988fd1aaee08d5c5bc5
#
_entry.id   c25cdd556f2f6988fd1aaee08d5c5bc5
#
_cell.length_a   1.000
_cell.length_b   1.000
_cell.length_c   1.000
_cell.angle_alpha   90.00
_cell.angle_beta   90.00
_cell.angle_gamma   90.00
#
_symmetry.space_group_name_H-M   'P 1'
#
loop_
_entity.id
_entity.type
_entity.pdbx_description
1 polymer ?
#
loop_
_entity_poly.entity_id
_entity_poly.type
_entity_poly.pdbx_seq_one_letter_code
_entity_poly.pdbx_strand_id
1 'polypeptide(L)'
;MAAAEQKKSYAVIKNFKGLNTKANRTAIDEEEFSWIENAMPIGFGNIKIVQAQSTVKDSGNAAVSFGNVVTTLTSCNLGLSDYILGFEFNGRAEYFKIDSATKGNVAVTGTFSNSSVSTAQWKNEFVFIGDPDKGLFTWNGTDLLAVGGVGSVGITNKGSGYTSAPAVTISAPNQTNGVQATATATIAANVVSYISITNGGSGYTAAPTVTITGGGGSGATAIAQVLTFTKGALVISVTNGGSGYNTPPAVTITGGGGANAAGTAIVSGNAITAVIMTNVGDNYTSVPAVSIAAPPTPTGNTTATAIGVPNLDSIVSVATFSGRVWVATGRTVTYSSSVSPYDFVSVSAGTITLSDSTLHGNIQYLMSANNFLYIFGDDSINVFSDVRVTTTGSTLFTNTNVSASVGSKLKYAVFPYFRSVLFMNNYGVYALVGSTTSKLSDPMDGIFPYIDFTLPITGGQVLLNNILCAAFNFYLNSSFPITDGSRYVQAIFFEKKWFITSQGIQTYITSVPVGGLISMYGVTGAALYKLYASATANISSEIQTALSPMKDPIRTKQALKFGVEATLTTPATFNVTVDSEYGSSPVYSLTNTGIDWTNVYGDVVPWKNNFGTVIPWVTSKGYNLYKSDAQQYGKYLGLTITSNNAAFIVNTIEFEHELRVRF
;
A
#
# COMPACT_ATOMS: atom_id res chain seq x y z
N MET A 1 73.29 -5.97 4.46
CA MET A 1 72.21 -4.99 4.49
C MET A 1 71.12 -5.54 5.44
N ALA A 2 70.88 -4.90 6.57
CA ALA A 2 69.76 -5.30 7.42
C ALA A 2 68.46 -5.05 6.64
N ALA A 3 67.67 -6.11 6.49
CA ALA A 3 66.34 -5.99 5.90
C ALA A 3 65.58 -4.94 6.72
N ALA A 4 65.13 -3.84 6.10
CA ALA A 4 64.31 -2.86 6.77
C ALA A 4 63.08 -3.60 7.29
N GLU A 5 62.88 -3.53 8.60
CA GLU A 5 61.71 -4.13 9.24
C GLU A 5 60.44 -3.58 8.57
N GLN A 6 59.71 -4.44 7.90
CA GLN A 6 58.48 -4.03 7.21
C GLN A 6 57.50 -3.53 8.27
N LYS A 7 57.15 -2.25 8.22
CA LYS A 7 56.30 -1.61 9.22
C LYS A 7 54.89 -2.13 9.10
N LYS A 8 54.41 -2.83 10.10
CA LYS A 8 53.01 -3.23 10.24
C LYS A 8 52.12 -2.02 10.36
N SER A 9 50.97 -2.04 9.70
CA SER A 9 49.95 -1.01 9.74
C SER A 9 48.62 -1.58 10.17
N TYR A 10 47.80 -0.75 10.81
CA TYR A 10 46.50 -1.15 11.33
C TYR A 10 45.43 -0.25 10.71
N ALA A 11 44.29 -0.85 10.34
CA ALA A 11 43.07 -0.18 9.94
C ALA A 11 41.92 -0.66 10.84
N VAL A 12 41.05 0.27 11.24
CA VAL A 12 39.91 -0.02 12.12
C VAL A 12 38.67 0.67 11.59
N ILE A 13 37.59 -0.09 11.40
CA ILE A 13 36.28 0.40 11.00
C ILE A 13 35.35 0.38 12.22
N LYS A 14 34.85 1.54 12.61
CA LYS A 14 34.00 1.74 13.81
C LYS A 14 32.67 2.43 13.50
N ASN A 15 32.61 3.25 12.45
CA ASN A 15 31.39 3.93 12.05
C ASN A 15 30.78 3.19 10.88
N PHE A 16 29.54 2.78 11.01
CA PHE A 16 28.87 2.01 9.98
C PHE A 16 27.80 2.87 9.31
N LYS A 17 28.05 3.28 8.06
CA LYS A 17 27.19 4.22 7.29
C LYS A 17 26.03 3.53 6.58
N GLY A 18 26.09 2.23 6.36
CA GLY A 18 25.07 1.45 5.68
C GLY A 18 25.43 1.03 4.26
N LEU A 19 24.44 0.57 3.50
CA LEU A 19 24.59 0.04 2.15
C LEU A 19 24.94 1.13 1.13
N ASN A 20 25.91 0.84 0.27
CA ASN A 20 26.19 1.61 -0.93
C ASN A 20 26.53 0.68 -2.11
N THR A 21 25.59 0.56 -3.05
CA THR A 21 25.73 -0.25 -4.27
C THR A 21 25.88 0.62 -5.52
N LYS A 22 25.96 1.95 -5.37
CA LYS A 22 26.07 2.90 -6.49
C LYS A 22 27.39 2.78 -7.24
N ALA A 23 28.43 2.42 -6.52
CA ALA A 23 29.77 2.26 -7.07
C ALA A 23 30.35 0.87 -6.78
N ASN A 24 31.43 0.52 -7.47
CA ASN A 24 32.15 -0.70 -7.21
C ASN A 24 32.66 -0.75 -5.76
N ARG A 25 32.80 -1.93 -5.20
CA ARG A 25 33.24 -2.19 -3.83
C ARG A 25 34.58 -1.49 -3.46
N THR A 26 35.43 -1.19 -4.46
CA THR A 26 36.69 -0.46 -4.29
C THR A 26 36.55 1.06 -4.30
N ALA A 27 35.38 1.60 -4.66
CA ALA A 27 35.14 3.02 -4.85
C ALA A 27 34.14 3.62 -3.82
N ILE A 28 33.58 2.80 -2.94
CA ILE A 28 32.74 3.25 -1.82
C ILE A 28 33.59 3.61 -0.61
N ASP A 29 33.03 4.39 0.30
CA ASP A 29 33.70 4.80 1.55
C ASP A 29 34.06 3.57 2.41
N GLU A 30 35.17 3.62 3.14
CA GLU A 30 35.62 2.53 4.02
C GLU A 30 34.60 2.19 5.14
N GLU A 31 33.74 3.12 5.50
CA GLU A 31 32.67 2.97 6.50
C GLU A 31 31.34 2.51 5.89
N GLU A 32 31.24 2.37 4.56
CA GLU A 32 30.09 1.85 3.83
C GLU A 32 30.22 0.36 3.53
N PHE A 33 29.09 -0.25 3.24
CA PHE A 33 29.02 -1.68 2.91
C PHE A 33 28.58 -1.85 1.45
N SER A 34 29.31 -2.69 0.71
CA SER A 34 28.87 -3.11 -0.64
C SER A 34 27.63 -4.01 -0.56
N TRP A 35 27.49 -4.76 0.52
CA TRP A 35 26.30 -5.52 0.86
C TRP A 35 26.14 -5.61 2.38
N ILE A 36 24.92 -5.44 2.87
CA ILE A 36 24.56 -5.63 4.27
C ILE A 36 23.13 -6.16 4.31
N GLU A 37 23.00 -7.43 4.71
CA GLU A 37 21.74 -8.16 4.71
C GLU A 37 21.44 -8.72 6.08
N ASN A 38 20.19 -8.55 6.52
CA ASN A 38 19.69 -8.94 7.84
C ASN A 38 20.50 -8.38 9.03
N ALA A 39 21.26 -7.33 8.77
CA ALA A 39 22.16 -6.68 9.72
C ALA A 39 21.94 -5.18 9.66
N MET A 40 21.53 -4.57 10.78
CA MET A 40 21.18 -3.17 10.90
C MET A 40 22.33 -2.37 11.51
N PRO A 41 22.89 -1.35 10.81
CA PRO A 41 23.89 -0.46 11.36
C PRO A 41 23.24 0.58 12.28
N ILE A 42 23.16 0.30 13.58
CA ILE A 42 22.55 1.19 14.58
C ILE A 42 23.46 2.32 15.02
N GLY A 43 22.88 3.43 15.50
CA GLY A 43 23.53 4.72 15.70
C GLY A 43 24.69 4.80 16.71
N PHE A 44 25.00 3.73 17.44
CA PHE A 44 26.09 3.70 18.43
C PHE A 44 27.39 3.04 17.91
N GLY A 45 27.56 2.97 16.60
CA GLY A 45 28.78 2.40 16.01
C GLY A 45 28.84 0.88 16.04
N ASN A 46 27.69 0.19 16.07
CA ASN A 46 27.63 -1.25 15.96
C ASN A 46 26.58 -1.70 14.93
N ILE A 47 26.71 -2.96 14.49
CA ILE A 47 25.77 -3.63 13.60
C ILE A 47 25.08 -4.71 14.41
N LYS A 48 23.74 -4.72 14.39
CA LYS A 48 22.91 -5.70 15.08
C LYS A 48 22.08 -6.47 14.08
N ILE A 49 22.03 -7.80 14.23
CA ILE A 49 21.17 -8.63 13.39
C ILE A 49 19.71 -8.33 13.67
N VAL A 50 18.90 -8.27 12.62
CA VAL A 50 17.45 -8.13 12.72
C VAL A 50 16.81 -9.43 13.15
N GLN A 51 15.65 -9.34 13.79
CA GLN A 51 14.89 -10.52 14.17
C GLN A 51 14.28 -11.19 12.92
N ALA A 52 14.16 -12.51 12.94
CA ALA A 52 13.50 -13.27 11.89
C ALA A 52 11.97 -13.09 11.94
N GLN A 53 11.28 -13.48 10.88
CA GLN A 53 9.83 -13.57 10.87
C GLN A 53 9.31 -14.66 11.83
N SER A 54 8.07 -14.52 12.25
CA SER A 54 7.32 -15.54 12.97
C SER A 54 5.99 -15.83 12.28
N THR A 55 5.55 -17.09 12.28
CA THR A 55 4.21 -17.46 11.83
C THR A 55 3.17 -16.84 12.74
N VAL A 56 2.19 -16.16 12.18
CA VAL A 56 1.03 -15.66 12.94
C VAL A 56 0.16 -16.85 13.31
N LYS A 57 -0.28 -16.89 14.56
CA LYS A 57 -1.13 -17.97 15.07
C LYS A 57 -2.47 -17.43 15.53
N ASP A 58 -3.51 -18.22 15.33
CA ASP A 58 -4.84 -17.92 15.85
C ASP A 58 -4.97 -18.27 17.35
N SER A 59 -6.13 -18.01 17.93
CA SER A 59 -6.43 -18.29 19.33
C SER A 59 -6.37 -19.79 19.69
N GLY A 60 -6.44 -20.68 18.70
CA GLY A 60 -6.25 -22.12 18.82
C GLY A 60 -4.80 -22.57 18.63
N ASN A 61 -3.83 -21.63 18.49
CA ASN A 61 -2.42 -21.87 18.20
C ASN A 61 -2.12 -22.49 16.81
N ALA A 62 -3.09 -22.46 15.89
CA ALA A 62 -2.90 -22.87 14.51
C ALA A 62 -2.30 -21.71 13.67
N ALA A 63 -1.49 -22.05 12.65
CA ALA A 63 -0.95 -21.07 11.73
C ALA A 63 -2.07 -20.39 10.94
N VAL A 64 -2.05 -19.06 10.89
CA VAL A 64 -3.04 -18.28 10.13
C VAL A 64 -2.71 -18.32 8.65
N SER A 65 -3.69 -18.74 7.86
CA SER A 65 -3.66 -18.73 6.40
C SER A 65 -5.01 -18.25 5.89
N PHE A 66 -5.00 -17.38 4.88
CA PHE A 66 -6.17 -16.97 4.12
C PHE A 66 -6.68 -18.13 3.25
N GLY A 67 -7.89 -18.00 2.71
CA GLY A 67 -8.50 -19.09 1.94
C GLY A 67 -7.87 -19.34 0.57
N ASN A 68 -7.20 -18.32 -0.02
CA ASN A 68 -6.53 -18.39 -1.30
C ASN A 68 -5.32 -17.44 -1.33
N VAL A 69 -4.57 -17.42 -2.44
CA VAL A 69 -3.46 -16.49 -2.67
C VAL A 69 -3.92 -15.06 -2.51
N VAL A 70 -3.22 -14.30 -1.68
CA VAL A 70 -3.51 -12.89 -1.40
C VAL A 70 -2.93 -12.02 -2.52
N THR A 71 -3.77 -11.16 -3.09
CA THR A 71 -3.42 -10.18 -4.14
C THR A 71 -3.31 -8.75 -3.62
N THR A 72 -3.82 -8.49 -2.42
CA THR A 72 -3.64 -7.22 -1.69
C THR A 72 -3.72 -7.49 -0.21
N LEU A 73 -2.75 -6.98 0.54
CA LEU A 73 -2.71 -7.01 2.00
C LEU A 73 -2.77 -5.57 2.53
N THR A 74 -3.70 -5.30 3.44
CA THR A 74 -3.85 -3.98 4.07
C THR A 74 -4.24 -4.13 5.53
N SER A 75 -4.23 -3.04 6.26
CA SER A 75 -4.66 -3.02 7.66
C SER A 75 -5.66 -1.89 7.91
N CYS A 76 -6.50 -2.06 8.92
CA CYS A 76 -7.39 -1.02 9.42
C CYS A 76 -7.60 -1.16 10.92
N ASN A 77 -8.02 -0.07 11.57
CA ASN A 77 -8.44 -0.07 12.95
C ASN A 77 -9.93 0.26 13.03
N LEU A 78 -10.73 -0.61 13.63
CA LEU A 78 -12.17 -0.42 13.79
C LEU A 78 -12.55 -0.54 15.26
N GLY A 79 -13.08 0.53 15.82
CA GLY A 79 -13.31 0.65 17.25
C GLY A 79 -11.99 0.64 18.03
N LEU A 80 -11.75 -0.40 18.80
CA LEU A 80 -10.50 -0.62 19.55
C LEU A 80 -9.67 -1.78 19.00
N SER A 81 -10.03 -2.31 17.84
CA SER A 81 -9.45 -3.53 17.28
C SER A 81 -8.68 -3.26 16.00
N ASP A 82 -7.52 -3.90 15.90
CA ASP A 82 -6.66 -3.88 14.73
C ASP A 82 -6.92 -5.10 13.84
N TYR A 83 -7.11 -4.86 12.56
CA TYR A 83 -7.41 -5.89 11.56
C TYR A 83 -6.37 -5.88 10.45
N ILE A 84 -6.02 -7.07 9.97
CA ILE A 84 -5.31 -7.29 8.72
C ILE A 84 -6.31 -7.86 7.73
N LEU A 85 -6.43 -7.23 6.56
CA LEU A 85 -7.35 -7.64 5.50
C LEU A 85 -6.54 -8.25 4.35
N GLY A 86 -6.87 -9.49 3.99
CA GLY A 86 -6.33 -10.17 2.83
C GLY A 86 -7.38 -10.25 1.73
N PHE A 87 -7.13 -9.64 0.58
CA PHE A 87 -7.95 -9.77 -0.62
C PHE A 87 -7.34 -10.84 -1.50
N GLU A 88 -8.16 -11.77 -1.96
CA GLU A 88 -7.73 -13.02 -2.56
C GLU A 88 -7.95 -13.03 -4.08
N PHE A 89 -7.16 -13.82 -4.78
CA PHE A 89 -7.22 -13.98 -6.25
C PHE A 89 -8.59 -14.44 -6.77
N ASN A 90 -9.37 -15.17 -5.97
CA ASN A 90 -10.72 -15.63 -6.31
C ASN A 90 -11.82 -14.59 -6.03
N GLY A 91 -11.45 -13.36 -5.65
CA GLY A 91 -12.39 -12.29 -5.32
C GLY A 91 -13.05 -12.40 -3.95
N ARG A 92 -12.54 -13.28 -3.09
CA ARG A 92 -12.89 -13.34 -1.67
C ARG A 92 -12.03 -12.33 -0.89
N ALA A 93 -12.49 -11.94 0.30
CA ALA A 93 -11.66 -11.24 1.28
C ALA A 93 -11.90 -11.79 2.68
N GLU A 94 -10.81 -11.93 3.41
CA GLU A 94 -10.81 -12.36 4.81
C GLU A 94 -10.09 -11.36 5.69
N TYR A 95 -10.40 -11.37 6.99
CA TYR A 95 -9.67 -10.60 7.97
C TYR A 95 -8.99 -11.49 9.02
N PHE A 96 -7.91 -10.99 9.58
CA PHE A 96 -7.34 -11.46 10.82
C PHE A 96 -7.40 -10.33 11.85
N LYS A 97 -8.12 -10.54 12.94
CA LYS A 97 -8.25 -9.61 14.07
C LYS A 97 -7.13 -9.88 15.07
N ILE A 98 -6.26 -8.90 15.29
CA ILE A 98 -5.00 -9.09 16.02
C ILE A 98 -5.25 -9.31 17.52
N ASP A 99 -6.11 -8.50 18.14
CA ASP A 99 -6.34 -8.51 19.59
C ASP A 99 -6.91 -9.84 20.11
N SER A 100 -7.79 -10.46 19.33
CA SER A 100 -8.43 -11.74 19.68
C SER A 100 -7.81 -12.94 18.98
N ALA A 101 -6.83 -12.69 18.09
CA ALA A 101 -6.23 -13.72 17.23
C ALA A 101 -7.26 -14.56 16.49
N THR A 102 -8.30 -13.91 15.92
CA THR A 102 -9.41 -14.58 15.22
C THR A 102 -9.44 -14.21 13.75
N LYS A 103 -9.82 -15.17 12.92
CA LYS A 103 -10.02 -15.01 11.48
C LYS A 103 -11.50 -15.02 11.13
N GLY A 104 -11.89 -14.25 10.12
CA GLY A 104 -13.25 -14.23 9.60
C GLY A 104 -13.33 -13.71 8.17
N ASN A 105 -14.54 -13.69 7.62
CA ASN A 105 -14.79 -13.25 6.26
C ASN A 105 -15.15 -11.77 6.22
N VAL A 106 -14.59 -11.05 5.25
CA VAL A 106 -15.05 -9.72 4.80
C VAL A 106 -16.04 -9.91 3.66
N ALA A 107 -15.74 -10.80 2.71
CA ALA A 107 -16.51 -11.03 1.51
C ALA A 107 -16.39 -12.48 1.03
N VAL A 108 -17.44 -12.98 0.37
CA VAL A 108 -17.46 -14.29 -0.27
C VAL A 108 -16.73 -14.27 -1.62
N THR A 109 -16.40 -15.44 -2.15
CA THR A 109 -15.77 -15.60 -3.47
C THR A 109 -16.56 -14.87 -4.57
N GLY A 110 -15.85 -14.12 -5.42
CA GLY A 110 -16.43 -13.38 -6.55
C GLY A 110 -17.02 -12.01 -6.19
N THR A 111 -16.99 -11.59 -4.92
CA THR A 111 -17.45 -10.25 -4.50
C THR A 111 -16.55 -9.16 -5.07
N PHE A 112 -15.24 -9.34 -5.01
CA PHE A 112 -14.25 -8.45 -5.60
C PHE A 112 -13.73 -9.01 -6.93
N SER A 113 -13.10 -8.14 -7.72
CA SER A 113 -12.29 -8.58 -8.84
C SER A 113 -10.98 -9.22 -8.33
N ASN A 114 -10.31 -9.98 -9.19
CA ASN A 114 -8.95 -10.46 -8.89
C ASN A 114 -7.87 -9.38 -9.03
N SER A 115 -8.27 -8.14 -9.31
CA SER A 115 -7.41 -6.97 -9.39
C SER A 115 -7.12 -6.41 -7.99
N SER A 116 -6.05 -5.62 -7.90
CA SER A 116 -5.65 -4.98 -6.63
C SER A 116 -6.65 -3.90 -6.20
N VAL A 117 -7.17 -4.01 -4.98
CA VAL A 117 -8.08 -3.04 -4.37
C VAL A 117 -7.33 -1.85 -3.76
N SER A 118 -8.04 -0.77 -3.49
CA SER A 118 -7.55 0.37 -2.71
C SER A 118 -8.42 0.53 -1.46
N THR A 119 -7.80 0.77 -0.31
CA THR A 119 -8.53 0.93 0.95
C THR A 119 -8.27 2.29 1.59
N ALA A 120 -9.29 2.84 2.25
CA ALA A 120 -9.16 4.07 3.02
C ALA A 120 -10.02 3.99 4.29
N GLN A 121 -9.43 4.27 5.42
CA GLN A 121 -10.12 4.23 6.70
C GLN A 121 -10.95 5.49 6.92
N TRP A 122 -12.20 5.33 7.35
CA TRP A 122 -13.06 6.40 7.81
C TRP A 122 -13.15 6.39 9.33
N LYS A 123 -12.42 7.29 9.98
CA LYS A 123 -12.30 7.30 11.44
C LYS A 123 -11.99 5.88 11.96
N ASN A 124 -12.59 5.48 13.06
CA ASN A 124 -12.54 4.10 13.58
C ASN A 124 -13.87 3.36 13.38
N GLU A 125 -14.67 3.79 12.40
CA GLU A 125 -16.03 3.28 12.19
C GLU A 125 -16.09 2.20 11.11
N PHE A 126 -15.45 2.45 9.97
CA PHE A 126 -15.40 1.51 8.85
C PHE A 126 -14.25 1.85 7.88
N VAL A 127 -13.98 0.92 6.99
CA VAL A 127 -13.01 1.08 5.90
C VAL A 127 -13.73 1.11 4.55
N PHE A 128 -13.38 2.06 3.70
CA PHE A 128 -13.75 2.04 2.29
C PHE A 128 -12.85 1.10 1.52
N ILE A 129 -13.44 0.34 0.61
CA ILE A 129 -12.75 -0.61 -0.26
C ILE A 129 -13.17 -0.28 -1.70
N GLY A 130 -12.24 0.25 -2.48
CA GLY A 130 -12.42 0.52 -3.91
C GLY A 130 -11.89 -0.62 -4.74
N ASP A 131 -12.80 -1.33 -5.41
CA ASP A 131 -12.45 -2.38 -6.35
C ASP A 131 -12.50 -1.82 -7.77
N PRO A 132 -11.50 -2.09 -8.63
CA PRO A 132 -11.43 -1.54 -9.98
C PRO A 132 -12.64 -1.82 -10.86
N ASP A 133 -13.26 -3.00 -10.73
CA ASP A 133 -14.37 -3.43 -11.60
C ASP A 133 -15.72 -3.47 -10.88
N LYS A 134 -15.72 -3.80 -9.57
CA LYS A 134 -16.95 -4.01 -8.78
C LYS A 134 -17.46 -2.75 -8.10
N GLY A 135 -16.65 -1.71 -8.00
CA GLY A 135 -17.03 -0.41 -7.45
C GLY A 135 -16.58 -0.17 -6.02
N LEU A 136 -17.32 0.64 -5.29
CA LEU A 136 -16.97 1.10 -3.95
C LEU A 136 -17.79 0.38 -2.89
N PHE A 137 -17.12 -0.09 -1.84
CA PHE A 137 -17.73 -0.78 -0.69
C PHE A 137 -17.29 -0.14 0.62
N THR A 138 -18.04 -0.42 1.69
CA THR A 138 -17.63 -0.17 3.08
C THR A 138 -17.70 -1.44 3.90
N TRP A 139 -16.77 -1.61 4.84
CA TRP A 139 -16.77 -2.72 5.80
C TRP A 139 -16.54 -2.15 7.22
N ASN A 140 -17.40 -2.56 8.17
CA ASN A 140 -17.40 -2.03 9.55
C ASN A 140 -16.88 -3.02 10.61
N GLY A 141 -16.26 -4.12 10.16
CA GLY A 141 -15.84 -5.23 11.03
C GLY A 141 -16.82 -6.42 11.00
N THR A 142 -18.03 -6.23 10.50
CA THR A 142 -19.09 -7.26 10.42
C THR A 142 -19.72 -7.28 9.03
N ASP A 143 -20.24 -6.13 8.59
CA ASP A 143 -21.04 -6.00 7.37
C ASP A 143 -20.24 -5.36 6.24
N LEU A 144 -20.34 -5.94 5.06
CA LEU A 144 -19.86 -5.36 3.80
C LEU A 144 -21.05 -4.77 3.05
N LEU A 145 -20.99 -3.46 2.76
CA LEU A 145 -22.04 -2.75 2.05
C LEU A 145 -21.47 -2.14 0.76
N ALA A 146 -22.17 -2.29 -0.36
CA ALA A 146 -21.88 -1.53 -1.55
C ALA A 146 -22.23 -0.05 -1.32
N VAL A 147 -21.34 0.86 -1.70
CA VAL A 147 -21.61 2.30 -1.70
C VAL A 147 -22.39 2.60 -2.99
N GLY A 148 -23.70 2.42 -2.91
CA GLY A 148 -24.67 2.82 -3.92
C GLY A 148 -25.71 3.71 -3.27
N GLY A 149 -25.88 4.92 -3.77
CA GLY A 149 -26.87 5.88 -3.29
C GLY A 149 -27.87 6.26 -4.38
N VAL A 150 -28.92 6.98 -4.02
CA VAL A 150 -29.85 7.57 -5.00
C VAL A 150 -29.20 8.80 -5.62
N GLY A 151 -28.84 8.72 -6.90
CA GLY A 151 -28.16 9.76 -7.65
C GLY A 151 -29.07 10.84 -8.19
N SER A 152 -30.29 10.48 -8.56
CA SER A 152 -31.31 11.41 -9.05
C SER A 152 -32.71 10.84 -8.90
N VAL A 153 -33.71 11.72 -8.94
CA VAL A 153 -35.13 11.35 -8.96
C VAL A 153 -35.80 12.06 -10.13
N GLY A 154 -36.31 11.28 -11.08
CA GLY A 154 -37.07 11.79 -12.21
C GLY A 154 -38.56 11.75 -11.97
N ILE A 155 -39.25 12.89 -12.14
CA ILE A 155 -40.69 13.01 -12.02
C ILE A 155 -41.35 12.43 -13.27
N THR A 156 -42.12 11.37 -13.12
CA THR A 156 -42.87 10.72 -14.23
C THR A 156 -44.25 11.33 -14.43
N ASN A 157 -44.84 11.86 -13.37
CA ASN A 157 -46.07 12.65 -13.43
C ASN A 157 -45.97 13.79 -12.40
N LYS A 158 -46.24 15.01 -12.81
CA LYS A 158 -46.13 16.19 -11.95
C LYS A 158 -47.30 16.34 -10.97
N GLY A 159 -48.39 15.61 -11.20
CA GLY A 159 -49.63 15.76 -10.45
C GLY A 159 -50.28 17.14 -10.62
N SER A 160 -51.22 17.46 -9.74
CA SER A 160 -51.92 18.76 -9.75
C SER A 160 -52.44 19.13 -8.37
N GLY A 161 -52.76 20.42 -8.19
CA GLY A 161 -53.40 20.94 -6.98
C GLY A 161 -52.47 21.13 -5.78
N TYR A 162 -51.17 21.06 -5.93
CA TYR A 162 -50.23 21.28 -4.84
C TYR A 162 -50.15 22.74 -4.42
N THR A 163 -50.46 22.99 -3.15
CA THR A 163 -50.38 24.33 -2.53
C THR A 163 -49.16 24.51 -1.64
N SER A 164 -48.54 23.39 -1.20
CA SER A 164 -47.26 23.36 -0.49
C SER A 164 -46.42 22.19 -0.98
N ALA A 165 -45.13 22.22 -0.69
CA ALA A 165 -44.22 21.12 -1.08
C ALA A 165 -44.67 19.80 -0.43
N PRO A 166 -44.96 18.74 -1.21
CA PRO A 166 -45.28 17.43 -0.66
C PRO A 166 -44.07 16.76 -0.01
N ALA A 167 -44.31 15.85 0.92
CA ALA A 167 -43.29 14.99 1.47
C ALA A 167 -42.86 13.94 0.42
N VAL A 168 -41.54 13.76 0.27
CA VAL A 168 -40.94 12.75 -0.60
C VAL A 168 -40.32 11.67 0.29
N THR A 169 -40.80 10.44 0.18
CA THR A 169 -40.26 9.29 0.89
C THR A 169 -39.64 8.32 -0.12
N ILE A 170 -38.37 8.06 0.07
CA ILE A 170 -37.63 7.04 -0.70
C ILE A 170 -37.59 5.78 0.16
N SER A 171 -37.90 4.61 -0.39
CA SER A 171 -37.90 3.37 0.39
C SER A 171 -36.49 3.07 0.97
N ALA A 172 -36.45 2.30 2.05
CA ALA A 172 -35.18 1.87 2.66
C ALA A 172 -34.31 1.11 1.64
N PRO A 173 -32.98 1.15 1.79
CA PRO A 173 -32.07 0.39 0.93
C PRO A 173 -32.32 -1.11 1.08
N ASN A 174 -32.01 -1.85 0.02
CA ASN A 174 -32.19 -3.30 -0.01
C ASN A 174 -31.06 -4.09 0.69
N GLN A 175 -29.96 -3.42 1.04
CA GLN A 175 -28.91 -4.01 1.89
C GLN A 175 -29.17 -3.70 3.37
N THR A 176 -28.96 -4.68 4.23
CA THR A 176 -29.04 -4.53 5.69
C THR A 176 -28.01 -3.48 6.15
N ASN A 177 -28.39 -2.62 7.10
CA ASN A 177 -27.55 -1.53 7.62
C ASN A 177 -27.20 -0.42 6.61
N GLY A 178 -27.84 -0.39 5.43
CA GLY A 178 -27.74 0.73 4.52
C GLY A 178 -28.39 2.01 5.10
N VAL A 179 -28.00 3.16 4.58
CA VAL A 179 -28.54 4.48 4.99
C VAL A 179 -29.63 4.89 4.01
N GLN A 180 -30.83 5.18 4.52
CA GLN A 180 -31.96 5.60 3.69
C GLN A 180 -31.70 6.98 3.06
N ALA A 181 -31.98 7.08 1.75
CA ALA A 181 -31.90 8.34 1.02
C ALA A 181 -33.03 9.30 1.43
N THR A 182 -32.75 10.61 1.37
CA THR A 182 -33.71 11.68 1.63
C THR A 182 -33.77 12.66 0.49
N ALA A 183 -34.96 13.22 0.24
CA ALA A 183 -35.18 14.19 -0.82
C ALA A 183 -36.27 15.21 -0.43
N THR A 184 -36.27 16.35 -1.12
CA THR A 184 -37.28 17.41 -0.98
C THR A 184 -37.91 17.75 -2.32
N ALA A 185 -39.22 18.01 -2.33
CA ALA A 185 -39.92 18.45 -3.52
C ALA A 185 -40.00 19.98 -3.59
N THR A 186 -39.93 20.51 -4.80
CA THR A 186 -40.23 21.90 -5.13
C THR A 186 -41.46 21.97 -6.00
N ILE A 187 -42.39 22.86 -5.72
CA ILE A 187 -43.60 23.10 -6.52
C ILE A 187 -43.51 24.39 -7.34
N ALA A 188 -44.10 24.37 -8.51
CA ALA A 188 -44.33 25.54 -9.35
C ALA A 188 -45.62 25.35 -10.10
N ALA A 189 -46.47 26.42 -10.22
CA ALA A 189 -47.78 26.36 -10.89
C ALA A 189 -48.67 25.20 -10.41
N ASN A 190 -48.71 24.95 -9.10
CA ASN A 190 -49.51 23.91 -8.42
C ASN A 190 -49.18 22.47 -8.82
N VAL A 191 -47.98 22.22 -9.36
CA VAL A 191 -47.46 20.87 -9.66
C VAL A 191 -46.09 20.68 -9.02
N VAL A 192 -45.65 19.43 -8.85
CA VAL A 192 -44.30 19.10 -8.42
C VAL A 192 -43.35 19.36 -9.60
N SER A 193 -42.49 20.37 -9.49
CA SER A 193 -41.61 20.81 -10.58
C SER A 193 -40.22 20.13 -10.55
N TYR A 194 -39.71 19.85 -9.34
CA TYR A 194 -38.39 19.29 -9.13
C TYR A 194 -38.31 18.51 -7.81
N ILE A 195 -37.49 17.45 -7.76
CA ILE A 195 -37.15 16.73 -6.55
C ILE A 195 -35.64 16.76 -6.38
N SER A 196 -35.16 17.33 -5.28
CA SER A 196 -33.74 17.43 -4.93
C SER A 196 -33.39 16.37 -3.91
N ILE A 197 -32.33 15.59 -4.20
CA ILE A 197 -31.75 14.67 -3.22
C ILE A 197 -31.02 15.51 -2.16
N THR A 198 -31.33 15.29 -0.89
CA THR A 198 -30.64 15.92 0.25
C THR A 198 -29.59 15.01 0.88
N ASN A 199 -29.78 13.70 0.76
CA ASN A 199 -28.80 12.66 1.08
C ASN A 199 -29.03 11.45 0.16
N GLY A 200 -28.03 11.04 -0.59
CA GLY A 200 -28.11 9.88 -1.50
C GLY A 200 -28.26 8.53 -0.80
N GLY A 201 -27.95 8.45 0.49
CA GLY A 201 -27.96 7.20 1.25
C GLY A 201 -26.85 6.22 0.80
N SER A 202 -26.99 4.97 1.24
CA SER A 202 -26.07 3.87 0.88
C SER A 202 -26.76 2.53 0.90
N GLY A 203 -26.16 1.51 0.28
CA GLY A 203 -26.71 0.14 0.28
C GLY A 203 -27.86 -0.06 -0.71
N TYR A 204 -28.03 0.82 -1.68
CA TYR A 204 -28.96 0.62 -2.79
C TYR A 204 -28.25 -0.12 -3.94
N THR A 205 -28.65 -1.34 -4.20
CA THR A 205 -28.20 -2.14 -5.36
C THR A 205 -29.25 -2.17 -6.48
N ALA A 206 -30.46 -1.69 -6.19
CA ALA A 206 -31.55 -1.52 -7.14
C ALA A 206 -32.31 -0.23 -6.83
N ALA A 207 -33.00 0.33 -7.84
CA ALA A 207 -33.76 1.55 -7.70
C ALA A 207 -34.86 1.43 -6.64
N PRO A 208 -34.89 2.30 -5.60
CA PRO A 208 -35.95 2.30 -4.59
C PRO A 208 -37.25 2.90 -5.12
N THR A 209 -38.35 2.58 -4.47
CA THR A 209 -39.63 3.26 -4.73
C THR A 209 -39.63 4.67 -4.15
N VAL A 210 -40.21 5.62 -4.92
CA VAL A 210 -40.38 7.01 -4.50
C VAL A 210 -41.88 7.27 -4.27
N THR A 211 -42.23 7.67 -3.07
CA THR A 211 -43.62 7.99 -2.68
C THR A 211 -43.73 9.49 -2.40
N ILE A 212 -44.71 10.15 -3.01
CA ILE A 212 -44.98 11.58 -2.87
C ILE A 212 -46.33 11.75 -2.20
N THR A 213 -46.38 12.38 -1.03
CA THR A 213 -47.61 12.50 -0.23
C THR A 213 -47.80 13.91 0.35
N GLY A 214 -49.06 14.31 0.57
CA GLY A 214 -49.39 15.62 1.16
C GLY A 214 -49.30 16.78 0.18
N GLY A 215 -49.06 17.99 0.67
CA GLY A 215 -48.95 19.21 -0.13
C GLY A 215 -50.25 19.74 -0.72
N GLY A 216 -51.43 19.17 -0.40
CA GLY A 216 -52.74 19.58 -0.88
C GLY A 216 -53.11 19.09 -2.28
N GLY A 217 -52.17 18.53 -3.03
CA GLY A 217 -52.33 18.00 -4.39
C GLY A 217 -52.32 16.46 -4.45
N SER A 218 -52.41 15.91 -5.67
CA SER A 218 -52.40 14.48 -5.90
C SER A 218 -51.83 14.12 -7.28
N GLY A 219 -51.56 12.82 -7.49
CA GLY A 219 -51.15 12.24 -8.77
C GLY A 219 -49.68 12.42 -9.16
N ALA A 220 -48.85 13.07 -8.33
CA ALA A 220 -47.42 13.09 -8.61
C ALA A 220 -46.76 11.72 -8.43
N THR A 221 -45.96 11.33 -9.39
CA THR A 221 -45.17 10.09 -9.35
C THR A 221 -43.74 10.37 -9.80
N ALA A 222 -42.80 9.60 -9.26
CA ALA A 222 -41.38 9.72 -9.61
C ALA A 222 -40.68 8.37 -9.51
N ILE A 223 -39.52 8.28 -10.17
CA ILE A 223 -38.61 7.12 -10.13
C ILE A 223 -37.21 7.58 -9.72
N ALA A 224 -36.50 6.72 -9.03
CA ALA A 224 -35.14 6.97 -8.56
C ALA A 224 -34.10 6.26 -9.46
N GLN A 225 -32.94 6.89 -9.62
CA GLN A 225 -31.76 6.29 -10.24
C GLN A 225 -30.70 6.04 -9.18
N VAL A 226 -30.14 4.84 -9.15
CA VAL A 226 -29.01 4.51 -8.27
C VAL A 226 -27.71 4.97 -8.91
N LEU A 227 -26.89 5.68 -8.15
CA LEU A 227 -25.50 5.98 -8.47
C LEU A 227 -24.61 4.83 -8.01
N THR A 228 -23.76 4.34 -8.88
CA THR A 228 -22.80 3.28 -8.58
C THR A 228 -21.44 3.62 -9.18
N PHE A 229 -20.38 3.11 -8.56
CA PHE A 229 -19.00 3.21 -9.05
C PHE A 229 -18.58 1.96 -9.84
N THR A 230 -19.52 1.05 -10.12
CA THR A 230 -19.25 -0.19 -10.86
C THR A 230 -18.83 0.12 -12.30
N LYS A 231 -17.73 -0.49 -12.74
CA LYS A 231 -17.30 -0.39 -14.14
C LYS A 231 -18.31 -1.05 -15.05
N GLY A 232 -18.55 -0.43 -16.21
CA GLY A 232 -19.53 -0.91 -17.18
C GLY A 232 -20.99 -0.60 -16.82
N ALA A 233 -21.26 0.18 -15.77
CA ALA A 233 -22.59 0.75 -15.52
C ALA A 233 -22.95 1.83 -16.55
N LEU A 234 -24.20 1.89 -16.95
CA LEU A 234 -24.69 2.83 -17.98
C LEU A 234 -25.35 4.07 -17.39
N VAL A 235 -25.11 5.20 -18.06
CA VAL A 235 -25.93 6.41 -17.98
C VAL A 235 -26.49 6.69 -19.38
N ILE A 236 -27.76 7.07 -19.49
CA ILE A 236 -28.37 7.42 -20.78
C ILE A 236 -28.51 8.94 -20.88
N SER A 237 -27.96 9.50 -21.96
CA SER A 237 -28.09 10.91 -22.31
C SER A 237 -29.05 11.05 -23.49
N VAL A 238 -30.12 11.82 -23.31
CA VAL A 238 -31.07 12.15 -24.39
C VAL A 238 -30.40 13.18 -25.30
N THR A 239 -30.23 12.85 -26.56
CA THR A 239 -29.62 13.71 -27.57
C THR A 239 -30.66 14.56 -28.32
N ASN A 240 -31.89 14.03 -28.45
CA ASN A 240 -33.04 14.76 -28.96
C ASN A 240 -34.30 14.25 -28.26
N GLY A 241 -35.03 15.14 -27.60
CA GLY A 241 -36.24 14.78 -26.87
C GLY A 241 -37.43 14.37 -27.73
N GLY A 242 -37.38 14.59 -29.03
CA GLY A 242 -38.48 14.34 -29.94
C GLY A 242 -39.71 15.21 -29.66
N SER A 243 -40.87 14.84 -30.17
CA SER A 243 -42.13 15.53 -29.98
C SER A 243 -43.32 14.56 -29.98
N GLY A 244 -44.47 14.97 -29.43
CA GLY A 244 -45.68 14.18 -29.46
C GLY A 244 -45.77 13.07 -28.39
N TYR A 245 -44.88 13.08 -27.41
CA TYR A 245 -44.91 12.12 -26.28
C TYR A 245 -45.84 12.67 -25.20
N ASN A 246 -46.94 11.97 -24.95
CA ASN A 246 -47.88 12.24 -23.85
C ASN A 246 -47.76 11.23 -22.72
N THR A 247 -47.11 10.12 -22.94
CA THR A 247 -46.79 9.05 -21.96
C THR A 247 -45.35 8.58 -22.15
N PRO A 248 -44.68 8.07 -21.09
CA PRO A 248 -43.34 7.51 -21.21
C PRO A 248 -43.29 6.35 -22.21
N PRO A 249 -42.48 6.45 -23.29
CA PRO A 249 -42.29 5.36 -24.25
C PRO A 249 -41.38 4.26 -23.69
N ALA A 250 -41.42 3.08 -24.30
CA ALA A 250 -40.47 2.02 -24.00
C ALA A 250 -39.06 2.43 -24.43
N VAL A 251 -38.06 2.13 -23.58
CA VAL A 251 -36.64 2.29 -23.82
C VAL A 251 -36.01 0.90 -23.95
N THR A 252 -35.36 0.64 -25.08
CA THR A 252 -34.69 -0.63 -25.34
C THR A 252 -33.19 -0.39 -25.48
N ILE A 253 -32.37 -1.16 -24.74
CA ILE A 253 -30.90 -1.06 -24.72
C ILE A 253 -30.34 -2.37 -25.25
N THR A 254 -29.50 -2.33 -26.28
CA THR A 254 -28.95 -3.51 -26.93
C THR A 254 -27.48 -3.36 -27.30
N GLY A 255 -26.73 -4.43 -27.27
CA GLY A 255 -25.29 -4.43 -27.60
C GLY A 255 -24.42 -3.87 -26.48
N GLY A 256 -23.25 -3.36 -26.83
CA GLY A 256 -22.30 -2.80 -25.86
C GLY A 256 -21.54 -3.82 -25.04
N GLY A 257 -21.79 -5.13 -25.18
CA GLY A 257 -21.09 -6.21 -24.46
C GLY A 257 -21.61 -6.49 -23.05
N GLY A 258 -22.49 -5.64 -22.51
CA GLY A 258 -23.07 -5.77 -21.17
C GLY A 258 -24.48 -6.34 -21.17
N ALA A 259 -25.10 -6.40 -19.99
CA ALA A 259 -26.43 -6.94 -19.76
C ALA A 259 -27.21 -6.16 -18.67
N ASN A 260 -28.50 -6.51 -18.51
CA ASN A 260 -29.39 -6.10 -17.42
C ASN A 260 -29.71 -4.60 -17.33
N ALA A 261 -29.23 -3.75 -18.22
CA ALA A 261 -29.56 -2.33 -18.20
C ALA A 261 -31.04 -2.12 -18.53
N ALA A 262 -31.71 -1.30 -17.74
CA ALA A 262 -33.11 -0.89 -17.92
C ALA A 262 -33.29 0.59 -17.53
N GLY A 263 -34.09 1.31 -18.30
CA GLY A 263 -34.36 2.71 -18.03
C GLY A 263 -35.80 3.11 -18.37
N THR A 264 -36.30 4.14 -17.71
CA THR A 264 -37.62 4.74 -17.95
C THR A 264 -37.50 6.15 -18.47
N ALA A 265 -38.16 6.44 -19.58
CA ALA A 265 -38.18 7.78 -20.15
C ALA A 265 -39.04 8.74 -19.31
N ILE A 266 -38.58 9.98 -19.15
CA ILE A 266 -39.28 11.07 -18.50
C ILE A 266 -39.80 12.00 -19.57
N VAL A 267 -41.14 12.24 -19.57
CA VAL A 267 -41.83 13.11 -20.52
C VAL A 267 -42.16 14.45 -19.86
N SER A 268 -41.85 15.55 -20.50
CA SER A 268 -42.25 16.89 -20.09
C SER A 268 -42.42 17.78 -21.32
N GLY A 269 -43.53 18.51 -21.43
CA GLY A 269 -43.80 19.39 -22.60
C GLY A 269 -43.89 18.62 -23.93
N ASN A 270 -44.49 17.43 -23.90
CA ASN A 270 -44.64 16.53 -25.07
C ASN A 270 -43.31 16.04 -25.66
N ALA A 271 -42.21 16.12 -24.93
CA ALA A 271 -40.89 15.65 -25.31
C ALA A 271 -40.27 14.82 -24.21
N ILE A 272 -39.30 13.98 -24.53
CA ILE A 272 -38.50 13.24 -23.57
C ILE A 272 -37.37 14.15 -23.06
N THR A 273 -37.33 14.36 -21.77
CA THR A 273 -36.34 15.24 -21.13
C THR A 273 -35.19 14.47 -20.49
N ALA A 274 -35.41 13.21 -20.10
CA ALA A 274 -34.38 12.34 -19.52
C ALA A 274 -34.77 10.88 -19.69
N VAL A 275 -33.82 9.97 -19.56
CA VAL A 275 -34.03 8.55 -19.28
C VAL A 275 -33.38 8.23 -17.94
N ILE A 276 -34.16 7.83 -16.98
CA ILE A 276 -33.69 7.41 -15.65
C ILE A 276 -33.44 5.92 -15.65
N MET A 277 -32.22 5.53 -15.30
CA MET A 277 -31.87 4.12 -15.19
C MET A 277 -32.49 3.48 -13.94
N THR A 278 -33.35 2.49 -14.15
CA THR A 278 -33.91 1.66 -13.08
C THR A 278 -32.99 0.49 -12.73
N ASN A 279 -32.16 0.07 -13.70
CA ASN A 279 -31.02 -0.80 -13.53
C ASN A 279 -29.90 -0.29 -14.45
N VAL A 280 -28.75 0.05 -13.89
CA VAL A 280 -27.62 0.60 -14.64
C VAL A 280 -26.91 -0.46 -15.51
N GLY A 281 -27.23 -1.75 -15.29
CA GLY A 281 -26.58 -2.87 -15.97
C GLY A 281 -25.15 -3.09 -15.48
N ASP A 282 -24.50 -4.04 -16.13
CA ASP A 282 -23.13 -4.45 -15.81
C ASP A 282 -22.36 -4.87 -17.07
N ASN A 283 -21.02 -4.86 -16.94
CA ASN A 283 -20.08 -5.38 -17.94
C ASN A 283 -20.14 -4.68 -19.34
N TYR A 284 -20.72 -3.49 -19.45
CA TYR A 284 -20.66 -2.74 -20.72
C TYR A 284 -19.23 -2.28 -21.00
N THR A 285 -18.69 -2.70 -22.14
CA THR A 285 -17.32 -2.39 -22.59
C THR A 285 -17.29 -1.38 -23.75
N SER A 286 -18.45 -1.09 -24.35
CA SER A 286 -18.61 -0.12 -25.42
C SER A 286 -20.01 0.50 -25.36
N VAL A 287 -20.21 1.56 -26.14
CA VAL A 287 -21.49 2.27 -26.25
C VAL A 287 -22.58 1.34 -26.80
N PRO A 288 -23.67 1.05 -26.05
CA PRO A 288 -24.79 0.28 -26.55
C PRO A 288 -25.70 1.12 -27.47
N ALA A 289 -26.49 0.46 -28.28
CA ALA A 289 -27.58 1.10 -29.01
C ALA A 289 -28.77 1.32 -28.05
N VAL A 290 -29.25 2.56 -27.99
CA VAL A 290 -30.46 2.94 -27.21
C VAL A 290 -31.57 3.30 -28.19
N SER A 291 -32.66 2.55 -28.14
CA SER A 291 -33.85 2.80 -28.97
C SER A 291 -35.00 3.25 -28.06
N ILE A 292 -35.62 4.36 -28.42
CA ILE A 292 -36.81 4.90 -27.80
C ILE A 292 -37.99 4.69 -28.74
N ALA A 293 -39.09 4.12 -28.24
CA ALA A 293 -40.27 3.88 -29.06
C ALA A 293 -40.84 5.20 -29.64
N ALA A 294 -41.36 5.15 -30.85
CA ALA A 294 -41.97 6.31 -31.50
C ALA A 294 -43.17 6.88 -30.71
N PRO A 295 -43.47 8.18 -30.83
CA PRO A 295 -44.63 8.77 -30.17
C PRO A 295 -45.92 8.10 -30.68
N PRO A 296 -47.00 8.09 -29.86
CA PRO A 296 -48.27 7.42 -30.18
C PRO A 296 -48.91 7.85 -31.50
N THR A 297 -48.67 9.09 -31.91
CA THR A 297 -49.09 9.65 -33.21
C THR A 297 -47.86 10.08 -34.00
N PRO A 298 -47.24 9.19 -34.80
CA PRO A 298 -45.96 9.51 -35.45
C PRO A 298 -46.04 10.62 -36.52
N THR A 299 -47.20 10.81 -37.15
CA THR A 299 -47.38 11.80 -38.24
C THR A 299 -47.19 13.22 -37.71
N GLY A 300 -46.19 13.93 -38.22
CA GLY A 300 -45.85 15.29 -37.82
C GLY A 300 -45.03 15.40 -36.52
N ASN A 301 -44.73 14.29 -35.85
CA ASN A 301 -43.92 14.24 -34.63
C ASN A 301 -42.55 13.56 -34.89
N THR A 302 -41.57 13.88 -34.06
CA THR A 302 -40.21 13.34 -34.17
C THR A 302 -39.94 12.32 -33.08
N THR A 303 -39.33 11.17 -33.41
CA THR A 303 -38.87 10.18 -32.45
C THR A 303 -37.66 10.71 -31.67
N ALA A 304 -37.67 10.51 -30.38
CA ALA A 304 -36.54 10.87 -29.51
C ALA A 304 -35.33 9.97 -29.75
N THR A 305 -34.16 10.53 -29.54
CA THR A 305 -32.88 9.81 -29.65
C THR A 305 -32.08 9.97 -28.36
N ALA A 306 -31.35 8.91 -28.01
CA ALA A 306 -30.47 8.91 -26.83
C ALA A 306 -29.23 8.04 -27.11
N ILE A 307 -28.20 8.26 -26.32
CA ILE A 307 -26.98 7.45 -26.31
C ILE A 307 -26.77 6.89 -24.89
N GLY A 308 -26.31 5.63 -24.82
CA GLY A 308 -25.83 5.05 -23.57
C GLY A 308 -24.34 5.35 -23.41
N VAL A 309 -23.95 5.83 -22.25
CA VAL A 309 -22.55 6.10 -21.93
C VAL A 309 -22.14 5.17 -20.78
N PRO A 310 -21.33 4.13 -21.08
CA PRO A 310 -20.85 3.24 -20.04
C PRO A 310 -19.73 3.91 -19.23
N ASN A 311 -19.70 3.65 -17.92
CA ASN A 311 -18.56 3.97 -17.08
C ASN A 311 -17.42 2.99 -17.37
N LEU A 312 -16.45 3.39 -18.17
CA LEU A 312 -15.32 2.54 -18.55
C LEU A 312 -14.13 2.66 -17.61
N ASP A 313 -14.13 3.67 -16.76
CA ASP A 313 -13.03 3.93 -15.84
C ASP A 313 -13.14 3.03 -14.60
N SER A 314 -12.01 2.42 -14.24
CA SER A 314 -11.86 1.63 -13.02
C SER A 314 -11.54 2.52 -11.83
N ILE A 315 -12.00 2.15 -10.62
CA ILE A 315 -11.50 2.76 -9.40
C ILE A 315 -10.01 2.41 -9.25
N VAL A 316 -9.19 3.44 -9.20
CA VAL A 316 -7.74 3.29 -9.03
C VAL A 316 -7.36 3.42 -7.56
N SER A 317 -7.93 4.42 -6.87
CA SER A 317 -7.61 4.71 -5.49
C SER A 317 -8.76 5.37 -4.74
N VAL A 318 -8.83 5.10 -3.45
CA VAL A 318 -9.74 5.74 -2.50
C VAL A 318 -8.92 6.36 -1.39
N ALA A 319 -9.29 7.55 -0.93
CA ALA A 319 -8.67 8.23 0.21
C ALA A 319 -9.72 8.96 1.06
N THR A 320 -9.41 9.17 2.33
CA THR A 320 -10.19 10.01 3.23
C THR A 320 -9.41 11.28 3.54
N PHE A 321 -10.02 12.43 3.27
CA PHE A 321 -9.37 13.71 3.49
C PHE A 321 -10.38 14.82 3.77
N SER A 322 -10.10 15.68 4.74
CA SER A 322 -10.93 16.83 5.10
C SER A 322 -12.42 16.49 5.29
N GLY A 323 -12.70 15.40 6.04
CA GLY A 323 -14.06 14.95 6.33
C GLY A 323 -14.84 14.43 5.13
N ARG A 324 -14.17 13.99 4.07
CA ARG A 324 -14.75 13.47 2.83
C ARG A 324 -14.05 12.20 2.38
N VAL A 325 -14.74 11.45 1.54
CA VAL A 325 -14.17 10.33 0.78
C VAL A 325 -13.87 10.81 -0.63
N TRP A 326 -12.70 10.48 -1.11
CA TRP A 326 -12.19 10.85 -2.43
C TRP A 326 -11.93 9.57 -3.21
N VAL A 327 -12.53 9.45 -4.39
CA VAL A 327 -12.44 8.27 -5.26
C VAL A 327 -11.83 8.71 -6.59
N ALA A 328 -10.72 8.10 -6.96
CA ALA A 328 -10.06 8.34 -8.24
C ALA A 328 -10.46 7.29 -9.27
N THR A 329 -10.87 7.73 -10.46
CA THR A 329 -11.14 6.91 -11.64
C THR A 329 -10.50 7.57 -12.86
N GLY A 330 -9.61 6.87 -13.56
CA GLY A 330 -8.89 7.45 -14.69
C GLY A 330 -8.18 8.76 -14.34
N ARG A 331 -8.68 9.88 -14.86
CA ARG A 331 -8.18 11.26 -14.57
C ARG A 331 -9.11 12.06 -13.68
N THR A 332 -10.15 11.44 -13.17
CA THR A 332 -11.23 12.09 -12.45
C THR A 332 -11.17 11.74 -10.97
N VAL A 333 -11.39 12.72 -10.11
CA VAL A 333 -11.55 12.55 -8.67
C VAL A 333 -12.94 12.97 -8.30
N THR A 334 -13.73 12.03 -7.78
CA THR A 334 -15.07 12.27 -7.23
C THR A 334 -14.99 12.28 -5.71
N TYR A 335 -15.64 13.25 -5.06
CA TYR A 335 -15.61 13.41 -3.61
C TYR A 335 -17.00 13.47 -3.01
N SER A 336 -17.13 12.87 -1.82
CA SER A 336 -18.38 12.86 -1.07
C SER A 336 -18.69 14.23 -0.47
N SER A 337 -19.93 14.40 0.00
CA SER A 337 -20.35 15.58 0.75
C SER A 337 -19.58 15.70 2.08
N SER A 338 -19.60 16.91 2.66
CA SER A 338 -19.02 17.15 3.98
C SER A 338 -19.87 16.62 5.14
N VAL A 339 -21.12 16.24 4.85
CA VAL A 339 -22.09 15.78 5.85
C VAL A 339 -22.15 14.26 5.94
N SER A 340 -22.02 13.58 4.78
CA SER A 340 -22.10 12.12 4.71
C SER A 340 -21.03 11.54 3.79
N PRO A 341 -20.26 10.55 4.24
CA PRO A 341 -19.25 9.89 3.42
C PRO A 341 -19.84 9.02 2.30
N TYR A 342 -21.14 8.77 2.32
CA TYR A 342 -21.88 7.99 1.33
C TYR A 342 -22.56 8.85 0.25
N ASP A 343 -22.64 10.16 0.46
CA ASP A 343 -23.36 11.08 -0.41
C ASP A 343 -22.41 11.74 -1.41
N PHE A 344 -22.51 11.33 -2.66
CA PHE A 344 -21.75 11.87 -3.79
C PHE A 344 -22.60 12.75 -4.72
N VAL A 345 -23.77 13.21 -4.25
CA VAL A 345 -24.79 13.85 -5.10
C VAL A 345 -25.14 15.26 -4.63
N SER A 346 -25.16 15.51 -3.30
CA SER A 346 -25.53 16.81 -2.77
C SER A 346 -24.58 17.92 -3.24
N VAL A 347 -25.03 19.19 -3.07
CA VAL A 347 -24.30 20.38 -3.56
C VAL A 347 -22.85 20.50 -3.05
N SER A 348 -22.54 19.87 -1.91
CA SER A 348 -21.19 19.86 -1.35
C SER A 348 -20.33 18.69 -1.83
N ALA A 349 -20.93 17.69 -2.49
CA ALA A 349 -20.22 16.65 -3.24
C ALA A 349 -19.83 17.16 -4.63
N GLY A 350 -18.98 16.45 -5.35
CA GLY A 350 -18.63 16.84 -6.71
C GLY A 350 -17.56 15.97 -7.34
N THR A 351 -17.18 16.39 -8.52
CA THR A 351 -16.20 15.71 -9.37
C THR A 351 -15.27 16.73 -10.02
N ILE A 352 -13.99 16.41 -10.09
CA ILE A 352 -12.99 17.19 -10.82
C ILE A 352 -12.20 16.28 -11.74
N THR A 353 -12.01 16.69 -12.99
CA THR A 353 -11.14 16.03 -13.95
C THR A 353 -9.83 16.81 -14.09
N LEU A 354 -8.70 16.14 -13.89
CA LEU A 354 -7.37 16.73 -14.01
C LEU A 354 -6.94 16.75 -15.48
N SER A 355 -6.48 17.92 -15.95
CA SER A 355 -5.97 18.08 -17.32
C SER A 355 -4.55 17.54 -17.46
N ASP A 356 -4.12 17.25 -18.71
CA ASP A 356 -2.74 16.83 -18.99
C ASP A 356 -1.70 17.88 -18.60
N SER A 357 -2.08 19.15 -18.61
CA SER A 357 -1.18 20.24 -18.20
C SER A 357 -0.91 20.25 -16.69
N THR A 358 -1.74 19.56 -15.90
CA THR A 358 -1.61 19.53 -14.43
C THR A 358 -1.17 18.19 -13.90
N LEU A 359 -1.57 17.09 -14.56
CA LEU A 359 -1.17 15.73 -14.19
C LEU A 359 -0.90 14.92 -15.46
N HIS A 360 0.29 14.40 -15.63
CA HIS A 360 0.61 13.54 -16.76
C HIS A 360 0.04 12.12 -16.55
N GLY A 361 -0.59 11.58 -17.58
CA GLY A 361 -1.20 10.25 -17.55
C GLY A 361 -2.45 10.17 -16.66
N ASN A 362 -2.77 8.98 -16.22
CA ASN A 362 -3.87 8.71 -15.30
C ASN A 362 -3.45 8.87 -13.84
N ILE A 363 -4.42 9.07 -12.98
CA ILE A 363 -4.20 9.00 -11.53
C ILE A 363 -3.82 7.56 -11.19
N GLN A 364 -2.76 7.40 -10.41
CA GLN A 364 -2.28 6.10 -9.94
C GLN A 364 -2.62 5.85 -8.47
N TYR A 365 -2.56 6.90 -7.64
CA TYR A 365 -2.82 6.78 -6.22
C TYR A 365 -3.22 8.10 -5.58
N LEU A 366 -4.05 8.02 -4.54
CA LEU A 366 -4.41 9.13 -3.63
C LEU A 366 -3.81 8.85 -2.25
N MET A 367 -3.08 9.81 -1.70
CA MET A 367 -2.50 9.73 -0.35
C MET A 367 -2.86 10.96 0.47
N SER A 368 -3.57 10.76 1.57
CA SER A 368 -3.84 11.81 2.55
C SER A 368 -2.75 11.82 3.62
N ALA A 369 -2.02 12.92 3.71
CA ALA A 369 -0.99 13.12 4.73
C ALA A 369 -0.77 14.62 4.98
N ASN A 370 -0.44 15.00 6.23
CA ASN A 370 -0.03 16.36 6.60
C ASN A 370 -1.01 17.48 6.16
N ASN A 371 -2.31 17.26 6.24
CA ASN A 371 -3.36 18.16 5.75
C ASN A 371 -3.38 18.41 4.23
N PHE A 372 -2.80 17.50 3.47
CA PHE A 372 -2.83 17.49 2.02
C PHE A 372 -3.42 16.18 1.50
N LEU A 373 -4.09 16.26 0.36
CA LEU A 373 -4.40 15.10 -0.46
C LEU A 373 -3.46 15.11 -1.68
N TYR A 374 -2.46 14.24 -1.66
CA TYR A 374 -1.54 14.06 -2.76
C TYR A 374 -2.14 13.16 -3.82
N ILE A 375 -2.01 13.54 -5.08
CA ILE A 375 -2.50 12.82 -6.25
C ILE A 375 -1.29 12.44 -7.08
N PHE A 376 -0.97 11.16 -7.07
CA PHE A 376 0.14 10.61 -7.84
C PHE A 376 -0.32 10.27 -9.25
N GLY A 377 0.37 10.82 -10.25
CA GLY A 377 0.31 10.40 -11.64
C GLY A 377 1.49 9.52 -12.00
N ASP A 378 1.65 9.21 -13.28
CA ASP A 378 2.73 8.37 -13.79
C ASP A 378 4.11 8.94 -13.45
N ASP A 379 4.29 10.22 -13.71
CA ASP A 379 5.54 10.98 -13.55
C ASP A 379 5.31 12.38 -12.94
N SER A 380 4.18 12.61 -12.31
CA SER A 380 3.80 13.90 -11.74
C SER A 380 3.04 13.74 -10.45
N ILE A 381 3.02 14.77 -9.61
CA ILE A 381 2.30 14.81 -8.34
C ILE A 381 1.57 16.14 -8.24
N ASN A 382 0.26 16.05 -7.98
CA ASN A 382 -0.58 17.20 -7.61
C ASN A 382 -0.97 17.11 -6.13
N VAL A 383 -1.38 18.24 -5.57
CA VAL A 383 -1.89 18.31 -4.20
C VAL A 383 -3.20 19.10 -4.15
N PHE A 384 -4.18 18.56 -3.44
CA PHE A 384 -5.36 19.30 -3.02
C PHE A 384 -5.19 19.78 -1.58
N SER A 385 -5.46 21.07 -1.37
CA SER A 385 -5.40 21.75 -0.07
C SER A 385 -6.56 22.71 0.08
N ASP A 386 -6.70 23.31 1.27
CA ASP A 386 -7.73 24.33 1.58
C ASP A 386 -9.16 23.90 1.26
N VAL A 387 -9.49 22.63 1.50
CA VAL A 387 -10.85 22.11 1.25
C VAL A 387 -11.83 22.75 2.22
N ARG A 388 -12.78 23.53 1.69
CA ARG A 388 -13.79 24.26 2.45
C ARG A 388 -15.14 24.28 1.74
N VAL A 389 -16.20 24.49 2.50
CA VAL A 389 -17.56 24.66 1.97
C VAL A 389 -17.90 26.16 1.93
N THR A 390 -18.41 26.63 0.81
CA THR A 390 -18.89 28.02 0.65
C THR A 390 -20.20 28.25 1.38
N THR A 391 -20.61 29.49 1.49
CA THR A 391 -21.95 29.87 2.00
C THR A 391 -23.11 29.32 1.16
N THR A 392 -22.85 29.01 -0.12
CA THR A 392 -23.83 28.39 -1.03
C THR A 392 -23.81 26.85 -0.96
N GLY A 393 -22.96 26.27 -0.09
CA GLY A 393 -22.84 24.84 0.11
C GLY A 393 -21.84 24.12 -0.85
N SER A 394 -21.32 24.82 -1.85
CA SER A 394 -20.36 24.23 -2.80
C SER A 394 -18.99 24.03 -2.17
N THR A 395 -18.24 23.02 -2.61
CA THR A 395 -16.88 22.76 -2.15
C THR A 395 -15.86 23.52 -3.00
N LEU A 396 -14.94 24.20 -2.33
CA LEU A 396 -13.75 24.81 -2.92
C LEU A 396 -12.50 24.13 -2.37
N PHE A 397 -11.47 24.03 -3.19
CA PHE A 397 -10.13 23.58 -2.81
C PHE A 397 -9.11 24.12 -3.80
N THR A 398 -7.85 24.13 -3.39
CA THR A 398 -6.71 24.53 -4.24
C THR A 398 -6.09 23.29 -4.83
N ASN A 399 -5.88 23.28 -6.15
CA ASN A 399 -5.11 22.26 -6.86
C ASN A 399 -3.76 22.85 -7.29
N THR A 400 -2.67 22.26 -6.81
CA THR A 400 -1.31 22.71 -7.12
C THR A 400 -0.48 21.55 -7.64
N ASN A 401 0.26 21.76 -8.74
CA ASN A 401 1.26 20.78 -9.19
C ASN A 401 2.50 20.91 -8.31
N VAL A 402 2.93 19.81 -7.71
CA VAL A 402 4.08 19.72 -6.80
C VAL A 402 5.30 19.21 -7.54
N SER A 403 5.12 18.30 -8.47
CA SER A 403 6.17 17.74 -9.30
C SER A 403 5.63 17.45 -10.69
N ALA A 404 6.35 17.92 -11.71
CA ALA A 404 6.04 17.68 -13.12
C ALA A 404 6.94 16.62 -13.77
N SER A 405 7.82 15.97 -12.99
CA SER A 405 8.82 15.02 -13.51
C SER A 405 9.06 13.81 -12.62
N VAL A 406 8.39 13.74 -11.48
CA VAL A 406 8.52 12.62 -10.53
C VAL A 406 7.15 12.25 -10.02
N GLY A 407 6.72 11.03 -10.29
CA GLY A 407 5.48 10.42 -9.83
C GLY A 407 5.69 8.96 -9.45
N SER A 408 4.61 8.19 -9.32
CA SER A 408 4.70 6.75 -9.01
C SER A 408 3.49 5.99 -9.55
N LYS A 409 3.75 4.85 -10.21
CA LYS A 409 2.75 3.85 -10.59
C LYS A 409 2.56 2.77 -9.51
N LEU A 410 3.38 2.80 -8.47
CA LEU A 410 3.47 1.76 -7.45
C LEU A 410 2.63 2.14 -6.23
N LYS A 411 1.30 2.02 -6.32
CA LYS A 411 0.36 2.50 -5.31
C LYS A 411 0.59 1.94 -3.89
N TYR A 412 1.08 0.71 -3.76
CA TYR A 412 1.35 0.10 -2.46
C TYR A 412 2.72 0.42 -1.88
N ALA A 413 3.56 1.15 -2.64
CA ALA A 413 4.86 1.65 -2.20
C ALA A 413 4.82 3.17 -1.92
N VAL A 414 3.66 3.71 -1.58
CA VAL A 414 3.43 5.10 -1.17
C VAL A 414 2.84 5.09 0.24
N PHE A 415 3.53 5.66 1.21
CA PHE A 415 3.09 5.67 2.60
C PHE A 415 3.67 6.87 3.39
N PRO A 416 3.01 7.32 4.47
CA PRO A 416 3.55 8.38 5.32
C PRO A 416 4.75 7.88 6.12
N TYR A 417 5.74 8.74 6.33
CA TYR A 417 6.89 8.49 7.19
C TYR A 417 7.31 9.79 7.88
N PHE A 418 7.11 9.88 9.19
CA PHE A 418 7.20 11.14 9.94
C PHE A 418 6.35 12.25 9.29
N ARG A 419 6.97 13.36 8.91
CA ARG A 419 6.33 14.50 8.23
C ARG A 419 6.48 14.47 6.70
N SER A 420 6.89 13.34 6.13
CA SER A 420 7.04 13.15 4.69
C SER A 420 6.12 12.04 4.18
N VAL A 421 5.92 12.01 2.88
CA VAL A 421 5.38 10.84 2.18
C VAL A 421 6.54 10.20 1.44
N LEU A 422 6.83 8.95 1.74
CA LEU A 422 7.81 8.17 0.99
C LEU A 422 7.09 7.42 -0.13
N PHE A 423 7.75 7.36 -1.27
CA PHE A 423 7.26 6.61 -2.42
C PHE A 423 8.42 6.08 -3.26
N MET A 424 8.14 4.99 -3.97
CA MET A 424 9.09 4.36 -4.88
C MET A 424 8.57 4.45 -6.30
N ASN A 425 9.49 4.64 -7.26
CA ASN A 425 9.24 4.48 -8.69
C ASN A 425 10.40 3.72 -9.34
N ASN A 426 10.40 3.59 -10.66
CA ASN A 426 11.43 2.84 -11.40
C ASN A 426 12.85 3.45 -11.29
N TYR A 427 12.98 4.69 -10.81
CA TYR A 427 14.25 5.42 -10.74
C TYR A 427 14.80 5.57 -9.32
N GLY A 428 14.00 5.24 -8.31
CA GLY A 428 14.43 5.38 -6.94
C GLY A 428 13.31 5.44 -5.90
N VAL A 429 13.73 5.62 -4.66
CA VAL A 429 12.87 5.98 -3.53
C VAL A 429 13.01 7.48 -3.28
N TYR A 430 11.88 8.14 -3.12
CA TYR A 430 11.79 9.58 -2.92
C TYR A 430 11.04 9.92 -1.64
N ALA A 431 11.40 11.05 -1.04
CA ALA A 431 10.62 11.71 -0.01
C ALA A 431 9.93 12.95 -0.58
N LEU A 432 8.66 13.09 -0.27
CA LEU A 432 7.85 14.28 -0.56
C LEU A 432 7.58 14.99 0.77
N VAL A 433 8.11 16.22 0.90
CA VAL A 433 7.93 17.08 2.07
C VAL A 433 7.26 18.38 1.62
N GLY A 434 6.01 18.57 1.98
CA GLY A 434 5.21 19.70 1.48
C GLY A 434 5.10 19.67 -0.05
N SER A 435 5.82 20.58 -0.72
CA SER A 435 5.84 20.71 -2.18
C SER A 435 7.18 20.33 -2.83
N THR A 436 8.08 19.69 -2.10
CA THR A 436 9.42 19.33 -2.63
C THR A 436 9.64 17.83 -2.59
N THR A 437 10.20 17.29 -3.67
CA THR A 437 10.63 15.90 -3.78
C THR A 437 12.14 15.80 -3.69
N SER A 438 12.65 14.82 -2.94
CA SER A 438 14.08 14.51 -2.86
C SER A 438 14.29 13.01 -2.97
N LYS A 439 15.29 12.59 -3.76
CA LYS A 439 15.70 11.20 -3.88
C LYS A 439 16.47 10.77 -2.64
N LEU A 440 16.10 9.64 -2.07
CA LEU A 440 16.75 9.06 -0.88
C LEU A 440 17.62 7.86 -1.21
N SER A 441 17.34 7.21 -2.34
CA SER A 441 17.93 5.90 -2.69
C SER A 441 19.22 5.99 -3.49
N ASP A 442 19.87 7.15 -3.60
CA ASP A 442 21.14 7.25 -4.33
C ASP A 442 22.17 6.16 -3.96
N PRO A 443 22.37 5.80 -2.69
CA PRO A 443 23.28 4.71 -2.34
C PRO A 443 22.83 3.34 -2.85
N MET A 444 21.57 3.18 -3.21
CA MET A 444 20.99 1.91 -3.70
C MET A 444 20.87 1.84 -5.23
N ASP A 445 21.34 2.83 -5.97
CA ASP A 445 21.14 2.90 -7.43
C ASP A 445 21.66 1.66 -8.17
N GLY A 446 22.66 0.95 -7.62
CA GLY A 446 23.16 -0.29 -8.20
C GLY A 446 22.20 -1.48 -8.12
N ILE A 447 21.19 -1.44 -7.26
CA ILE A 447 20.17 -2.49 -7.12
C ILE A 447 19.00 -2.28 -8.09
N PHE A 448 18.63 -1.03 -8.39
CA PHE A 448 17.45 -0.69 -9.18
C PHE A 448 17.34 -1.39 -10.54
N PRO A 449 18.42 -1.59 -11.32
CA PRO A 449 18.36 -2.33 -12.58
C PRO A 449 17.95 -3.81 -12.45
N TYR A 450 18.04 -4.35 -11.24
CA TYR A 450 17.72 -5.75 -10.96
C TYR A 450 16.35 -5.95 -10.31
N ILE A 451 15.63 -4.86 -10.00
CA ILE A 451 14.28 -4.94 -9.45
C ILE A 451 13.31 -5.33 -10.57
N ASP A 452 12.49 -6.33 -10.30
CA ASP A 452 11.40 -6.71 -11.20
C ASP A 452 10.13 -5.89 -10.88
N PHE A 453 9.94 -4.81 -11.62
CA PHE A 453 8.77 -3.92 -11.49
C PHE A 453 7.46 -4.52 -12.04
N THR A 454 7.47 -5.72 -12.60
CA THR A 454 6.24 -6.42 -13.02
C THR A 454 5.59 -7.16 -11.85
N LEU A 455 6.34 -7.42 -10.78
CA LEU A 455 5.85 -8.02 -9.56
C LEU A 455 5.41 -6.95 -8.54
N PRO A 456 4.57 -7.33 -7.56
CA PRO A 456 4.09 -6.39 -6.55
C PRO A 456 5.23 -5.77 -5.75
N ILE A 457 5.24 -4.43 -5.68
CA ILE A 457 6.12 -3.67 -4.81
C ILE A 457 5.25 -3.02 -3.74
N THR A 458 5.60 -3.26 -2.48
CA THR A 458 4.84 -2.78 -1.33
C THR A 458 5.76 -2.11 -0.32
N GLY A 459 5.22 -1.24 0.49
CA GLY A 459 6.02 -0.55 1.49
C GLY A 459 5.23 -0.20 2.74
N GLY A 460 5.95 0.23 3.76
CA GLY A 460 5.34 0.62 5.01
C GLY A 460 6.36 0.99 6.07
N GLN A 461 5.87 1.27 7.27
CA GLN A 461 6.67 1.57 8.44
C GLN A 461 6.87 0.32 9.29
N VAL A 462 8.01 0.22 9.95
CA VAL A 462 8.33 -0.86 10.87
C VAL A 462 9.21 -0.35 12.01
N LEU A 463 8.98 -0.87 13.20
CA LEU A 463 9.84 -0.58 14.36
C LEU A 463 10.89 -1.68 14.48
N LEU A 464 12.17 -1.33 14.27
CA LEU A 464 13.32 -2.23 14.40
C LEU A 464 14.23 -1.72 15.52
N ASN A 465 14.50 -2.55 16.52
CA ASN A 465 15.33 -2.16 17.66
C ASN A 465 14.92 -0.81 18.30
N ASN A 466 13.61 -0.55 18.43
CA ASN A 466 13.00 0.72 18.88
C ASN A 466 13.28 1.94 17.97
N ILE A 467 13.71 1.73 16.75
CA ILE A 467 13.90 2.76 15.73
C ILE A 467 12.81 2.59 14.66
N LEU A 468 12.09 3.69 14.37
CA LEU A 468 11.10 3.68 13.29
C LEU A 468 11.82 3.74 11.95
N CYS A 469 11.60 2.71 11.14
CA CYS A 469 12.19 2.54 9.82
C CYS A 469 11.09 2.54 8.75
N ALA A 470 11.47 2.90 7.53
CA ALA A 470 10.67 2.67 6.33
C ALA A 470 11.17 1.39 5.63
N ALA A 471 10.25 0.56 5.17
CA ALA A 471 10.55 -0.68 4.45
C ALA A 471 9.90 -0.67 3.07
N PHE A 472 10.65 -1.09 2.05
CA PHE A 472 10.17 -1.31 0.68
C PHE A 472 10.44 -2.75 0.30
N ASN A 473 9.40 -3.51 0.01
CA ASN A 473 9.47 -4.92 -0.36
C ASN A 473 9.39 -5.06 -1.88
N PHE A 474 10.36 -5.75 -2.48
CA PHE A 474 10.44 -5.99 -3.92
C PHE A 474 11.17 -7.29 -4.24
N TYR A 475 11.08 -7.71 -5.49
CA TYR A 475 11.74 -8.91 -6.01
C TYR A 475 12.96 -8.52 -6.85
N LEU A 476 14.10 -9.19 -6.59
CA LEU A 476 15.32 -9.07 -7.40
C LEU A 476 15.37 -10.17 -8.46
N ASN A 477 15.56 -9.79 -9.71
CA ASN A 477 15.60 -10.71 -10.84
C ASN A 477 16.82 -11.68 -10.78
N SER A 478 16.83 -12.68 -11.65
CA SER A 478 17.86 -13.73 -11.65
C SER A 478 19.29 -13.27 -11.96
N SER A 479 19.43 -12.05 -12.48
CA SER A 479 20.76 -11.50 -12.83
C SER A 479 21.47 -10.89 -11.63
N PHE A 480 20.75 -10.61 -10.52
CA PHE A 480 21.38 -10.12 -9.30
C PHE A 480 22.07 -11.27 -8.56
N PRO A 481 23.35 -11.14 -8.19
CA PRO A 481 24.13 -12.19 -7.53
C PRO A 481 23.73 -12.33 -6.05
N ILE A 482 22.64 -13.04 -5.76
CA ILE A 482 22.27 -13.46 -4.39
C ILE A 482 22.66 -14.92 -4.22
N THR A 483 23.29 -15.24 -3.11
CA THR A 483 23.73 -16.58 -2.75
C THR A 483 22.64 -17.41 -2.07
N ASP A 484 21.67 -16.77 -1.40
CA ASP A 484 20.59 -17.42 -0.67
C ASP A 484 19.25 -17.29 -1.40
N GLY A 485 18.63 -18.37 -1.74
CA GLY A 485 17.47 -18.60 -2.60
C GLY A 485 16.24 -17.67 -2.55
N SER A 486 16.09 -16.76 -1.60
CA SER A 486 14.98 -15.80 -1.57
C SER A 486 15.36 -14.52 -2.30
N ARG A 487 14.62 -14.21 -3.38
CA ARG A 487 14.78 -12.98 -4.15
C ARG A 487 13.82 -11.88 -3.76
N TYR A 488 12.88 -12.16 -2.85
CA TYR A 488 12.07 -11.13 -2.19
C TYR A 488 12.86 -10.54 -1.03
N VAL A 489 13.15 -9.25 -1.13
CA VAL A 489 13.94 -8.50 -0.15
C VAL A 489 13.19 -7.25 0.29
N GLN A 490 13.50 -6.80 1.51
CA GLN A 490 13.01 -5.55 2.04
C GLN A 490 14.19 -4.58 2.17
N ALA A 491 14.17 -3.48 1.40
CA ALA A 491 15.09 -2.37 1.60
C ALA A 491 14.59 -1.50 2.76
N ILE A 492 15.42 -1.37 3.79
CA ILE A 492 15.09 -0.64 5.01
C ILE A 492 15.85 0.67 5.05
N PHE A 493 15.11 1.75 5.32
CA PHE A 493 15.63 3.11 5.43
C PHE A 493 15.43 3.68 6.84
N PHE A 494 16.48 4.26 7.42
CA PHE A 494 16.43 5.06 8.64
C PHE A 494 17.64 6.00 8.71
N GLU A 495 17.48 7.19 9.25
CA GLU A 495 18.57 8.15 9.49
C GLU A 495 19.57 8.30 8.31
N LYS A 496 19.06 8.33 7.06
CA LYS A 496 19.85 8.38 5.82
C LYS A 496 20.68 7.11 5.52
N LYS A 497 20.48 6.03 6.25
CA LYS A 497 21.13 4.74 6.04
C LYS A 497 20.19 3.76 5.39
N TRP A 498 20.74 2.89 4.56
CA TRP A 498 20.05 1.77 3.94
C TRP A 498 20.67 0.43 4.36
N PHE A 499 19.86 -0.57 4.44
CA PHE A 499 20.28 -1.97 4.52
C PHE A 499 19.18 -2.87 3.97
N ILE A 500 19.52 -4.11 3.65
CA ILE A 500 18.60 -5.09 3.08
C ILE A 500 18.21 -6.10 4.16
N THR A 501 16.99 -6.59 4.09
CA THR A 501 16.55 -7.74 4.88
C THR A 501 15.84 -8.75 3.97
N SER A 502 15.96 -10.01 4.31
CA SER A 502 15.24 -11.12 3.68
C SER A 502 14.44 -11.86 4.74
N GLN A 503 13.15 -11.53 4.86
CA GLN A 503 12.23 -12.13 5.82
C GLN A 503 11.41 -13.27 5.19
N GLY A 504 12.05 -14.10 4.36
CA GLY A 504 11.38 -15.13 3.55
C GLY A 504 10.69 -14.54 2.32
N ILE A 505 9.86 -15.32 1.65
CA ILE A 505 9.18 -14.93 0.42
C ILE A 505 7.93 -14.12 0.77
N GLN A 506 8.04 -12.80 0.86
CA GLN A 506 6.92 -11.92 1.14
C GLN A 506 6.42 -11.28 -0.16
N THR A 507 5.21 -11.62 -0.61
CA THR A 507 4.62 -11.00 -1.80
C THR A 507 4.03 -9.63 -1.49
N TYR A 508 3.37 -9.48 -0.35
CA TYR A 508 2.80 -8.22 0.14
C TYR A 508 3.16 -8.02 1.60
N ILE A 509 3.47 -6.77 1.96
CA ILE A 509 3.67 -6.36 3.36
C ILE A 509 2.69 -5.23 3.72
N THR A 510 2.33 -5.15 4.99
CA THR A 510 1.52 -4.06 5.56
C THR A 510 1.98 -3.71 6.97
N SER A 511 1.84 -2.45 7.33
CA SER A 511 2.14 -1.94 8.68
C SER A 511 0.88 -1.86 9.51
N VAL A 512 0.95 -2.31 10.75
CA VAL A 512 -0.19 -2.26 11.69
C VAL A 512 0.27 -1.58 12.97
N PRO A 513 -0.38 -0.50 13.41
CA PRO A 513 -0.14 0.08 14.72
C PRO A 513 -0.84 -0.79 15.79
N VAL A 514 -0.06 -1.51 16.59
CA VAL A 514 -0.56 -2.37 17.67
C VAL A 514 -0.06 -1.85 19.01
N GLY A 515 -0.95 -1.44 19.90
CA GLY A 515 -0.57 -0.96 21.24
C GLY A 515 0.39 0.23 21.25
N GLY A 516 0.30 1.11 20.25
CA GLY A 516 1.20 2.26 20.09
C GLY A 516 2.55 1.95 19.42
N LEU A 517 2.81 0.69 19.08
CA LEU A 517 3.98 0.24 18.32
C LEU A 517 3.58 -0.14 16.91
N ILE A 518 4.46 0.10 15.94
CA ILE A 518 4.25 -0.29 14.55
C ILE A 518 4.87 -1.66 14.30
N SER A 519 4.04 -2.65 13.99
CA SER A 519 4.44 -3.99 13.58
C SER A 519 4.23 -4.17 12.08
N MET A 520 5.09 -4.95 11.44
CA MET A 520 4.96 -5.28 10.03
C MET A 520 4.52 -6.73 9.87
N TYR A 521 3.55 -6.92 8.98
CA TYR A 521 3.05 -8.23 8.60
C TYR A 521 3.24 -8.43 7.11
N GLY A 522 3.40 -9.68 6.71
CA GLY A 522 3.55 -10.04 5.30
C GLY A 522 2.90 -11.37 4.98
N VAL A 523 2.67 -11.61 3.69
CA VAL A 523 2.10 -12.88 3.21
C VAL A 523 3.00 -13.54 2.19
N THR A 524 3.03 -14.87 2.27
CA THR A 524 3.60 -15.75 1.24
C THR A 524 2.47 -16.64 0.73
N GLY A 525 2.00 -16.38 -0.48
CA GLY A 525 0.79 -17.02 -0.98
C GLY A 525 -0.43 -16.66 -0.12
N ALA A 526 -0.90 -17.60 0.68
CA ALA A 526 -2.01 -17.43 1.62
C ALA A 526 -1.55 -17.30 3.09
N ALA A 527 -0.32 -17.70 3.43
CA ALA A 527 0.17 -17.77 4.80
C ALA A 527 0.57 -16.39 5.33
N LEU A 528 0.14 -16.06 6.55
CA LEU A 528 0.40 -14.78 7.22
C LEU A 528 1.57 -14.90 8.20
N TYR A 529 2.50 -13.95 8.11
CA TYR A 529 3.68 -13.84 8.96
C TYR A 529 3.74 -12.47 9.63
N LYS A 530 4.28 -12.43 10.85
CA LYS A 530 4.75 -11.21 11.49
C LYS A 530 6.25 -11.08 11.26
N LEU A 531 6.68 -10.02 10.62
CA LEU A 531 8.08 -9.79 10.28
C LEU A 531 8.83 -9.22 11.49
N TYR A 532 10.11 -9.49 11.59
CA TYR A 532 11.00 -8.99 12.65
C TYR A 532 10.51 -9.29 14.07
N ALA A 533 9.91 -10.46 14.28
CA ALA A 533 9.20 -10.79 15.52
C ALA A 533 9.82 -11.92 16.31
N SER A 534 10.68 -12.77 15.73
CA SER A 534 11.30 -13.90 16.40
C SER A 534 12.72 -13.55 16.86
N ALA A 535 12.91 -13.41 18.17
CA ALA A 535 14.24 -13.17 18.76
C ALA A 535 15.11 -14.44 18.86
N THR A 536 14.52 -15.61 18.67
CA THR A 536 15.20 -16.92 18.85
C THR A 536 15.39 -17.70 17.56
N ALA A 537 14.64 -17.39 16.50
CA ALA A 537 14.82 -18.03 15.21
C ALA A 537 16.09 -17.50 14.53
N ASN A 538 16.87 -18.43 13.99
CA ASN A 538 18.05 -18.09 13.22
C ASN A 538 17.67 -17.40 11.92
N ILE A 539 18.46 -16.41 11.54
CA ILE A 539 18.36 -15.72 10.25
C ILE A 539 19.78 -15.60 9.68
N SER A 540 19.93 -15.95 8.41
CA SER A 540 21.21 -15.77 7.72
C SER A 540 21.48 -14.28 7.56
N SER A 541 22.66 -13.84 7.94
CA SER A 541 23.11 -12.45 7.79
C SER A 541 24.45 -12.38 7.07
N GLU A 542 24.61 -11.34 6.26
CA GLU A 542 25.82 -11.09 5.49
C GLU A 542 26.22 -9.62 5.58
N ILE A 543 27.49 -9.36 5.81
CA ILE A 543 28.08 -8.03 5.92
C ILE A 543 29.35 -8.00 5.05
N GLN A 544 29.29 -7.28 3.92
CA GLN A 544 30.44 -7.07 3.03
C GLN A 544 30.93 -5.64 3.15
N THR A 545 32.12 -5.44 3.73
CA THR A 545 32.74 -4.11 3.82
C THR A 545 33.20 -3.61 2.46
N ALA A 546 33.49 -2.35 2.34
CA ALA A 546 34.26 -1.80 1.23
C ALA A 546 35.59 -2.57 1.06
N LEU A 547 36.13 -2.59 -0.14
CA LEU A 547 37.52 -2.96 -0.39
C LEU A 547 38.38 -1.71 -0.23
N SER A 548 38.96 -1.54 0.95
CA SER A 548 39.75 -0.34 1.32
C SER A 548 41.15 -0.40 0.75
N PRO A 549 41.66 0.74 0.23
CA PRO A 549 43.07 0.87 -0.12
C PRO A 549 43.99 1.00 1.09
N MET A 550 43.45 0.96 2.33
CA MET A 550 44.22 1.09 3.57
C MET A 550 45.23 2.26 3.54
N LYS A 551 44.78 3.41 3.04
CA LYS A 551 45.54 4.65 2.85
C LYS A 551 46.66 4.59 1.78
N ASP A 552 46.82 3.49 1.06
CA ASP A 552 47.80 3.36 -0.03
C ASP A 552 47.19 2.63 -1.23
N PRO A 553 46.63 3.33 -2.22
CA PRO A 553 45.99 2.71 -3.37
C PRO A 553 46.97 2.13 -4.40
N ILE A 554 48.26 2.37 -4.24
CA ILE A 554 49.27 1.99 -5.25
C ILE A 554 49.94 0.66 -4.92
N ARG A 555 50.34 0.48 -3.66
CA ARG A 555 51.11 -0.71 -3.24
C ARG A 555 50.21 -1.86 -2.86
N THR A 556 50.66 -3.09 -3.19
CA THR A 556 50.02 -4.30 -2.73
C THR A 556 50.25 -4.49 -1.23
N LYS A 557 49.22 -4.93 -0.54
CA LYS A 557 49.25 -5.26 0.89
C LYS A 557 49.12 -6.75 1.07
N GLN A 558 49.79 -7.25 2.08
CA GLN A 558 49.57 -8.59 2.62
C GLN A 558 48.74 -8.43 3.89
N ALA A 559 47.55 -9.00 3.93
CA ALA A 559 46.80 -9.15 5.17
C ALA A 559 47.54 -10.13 6.09
N LEU A 560 47.79 -9.71 7.31
CA LEU A 560 48.48 -10.56 8.33
C LEU A 560 47.47 -11.12 9.29
N LYS A 561 46.58 -10.25 9.82
CA LYS A 561 45.51 -10.61 10.75
C LYS A 561 44.29 -9.78 10.50
N PHE A 562 43.15 -10.34 10.77
CA PHE A 562 41.92 -9.60 10.94
C PHE A 562 41.35 -9.82 12.35
N GLY A 563 40.57 -8.87 12.84
CA GLY A 563 39.85 -8.93 14.09
C GLY A 563 38.41 -8.47 13.90
N VAL A 564 37.47 -9.17 14.50
CA VAL A 564 36.08 -8.77 14.60
C VAL A 564 35.71 -8.72 16.08
N GLU A 565 35.47 -7.52 16.58
CA GLU A 565 34.92 -7.37 17.93
C GLU A 565 33.42 -7.60 17.84
N ALA A 566 32.96 -8.69 18.44
CA ALA A 566 31.59 -9.13 18.33
C ALA A 566 31.02 -9.60 19.67
N THR A 567 29.71 -9.46 19.82
CA THR A 567 28.92 -10.07 20.89
C THR A 567 28.10 -11.21 20.31
N LEU A 568 28.21 -12.38 20.92
CA LEU A 568 27.50 -13.61 20.52
C LEU A 568 26.89 -14.24 21.75
N THR A 569 25.73 -14.87 21.60
CA THR A 569 25.25 -15.84 22.62
C THR A 569 26.00 -17.16 22.45
N THR A 570 26.31 -17.82 23.53
CA THR A 570 27.02 -19.12 23.49
C THR A 570 26.08 -20.32 23.35
N PRO A 571 26.48 -21.37 22.64
CA PRO A 571 27.58 -21.43 21.68
C PRO A 571 27.13 -20.87 20.31
N ALA A 572 27.96 -20.08 19.67
CA ALA A 572 27.67 -19.56 18.34
C ALA A 572 28.94 -19.42 17.50
N THR A 573 28.78 -19.61 16.21
CA THR A 573 29.85 -19.47 15.21
C THR A 573 29.46 -18.43 14.19
N PHE A 574 30.42 -17.64 13.75
CA PHE A 574 30.31 -16.81 12.55
C PHE A 574 31.51 -17.04 11.65
N ASN A 575 31.34 -16.80 10.36
CA ASN A 575 32.36 -17.02 9.36
C ASN A 575 32.87 -15.68 8.83
N VAL A 576 34.15 -15.63 8.52
CA VAL A 576 34.80 -14.46 7.92
C VAL A 576 35.63 -14.90 6.73
N THR A 577 35.56 -14.14 5.63
CA THR A 577 36.53 -14.19 4.53
C THR A 577 37.24 -12.86 4.43
N VAL A 578 38.50 -12.89 4.10
CA VAL A 578 39.27 -11.69 3.74
C VAL A 578 39.26 -11.57 2.23
N ASP A 579 38.74 -10.44 1.74
CA ASP A 579 38.52 -10.22 0.33
C ASP A 579 39.52 -9.22 -0.24
N SER A 580 39.86 -9.39 -1.50
CA SER A 580 40.65 -8.46 -2.28
C SER A 580 40.10 -8.34 -3.70
N GLU A 581 40.64 -7.46 -4.52
CA GLU A 581 40.31 -7.37 -5.94
C GLU A 581 40.67 -8.64 -6.74
N TYR A 582 41.43 -9.53 -6.18
CA TYR A 582 41.84 -10.82 -6.81
C TYR A 582 41.00 -12.02 -6.36
N GLY A 583 40.11 -11.84 -5.36
CA GLY A 583 39.24 -12.87 -4.81
C GLY A 583 39.25 -12.91 -3.29
N SER A 584 38.63 -13.93 -2.73
CA SER A 584 38.48 -14.13 -1.29
C SER A 584 39.39 -15.22 -0.76
N SER A 585 39.82 -15.07 0.50
CA SER A 585 40.54 -16.12 1.24
C SER A 585 39.63 -17.33 1.51
N PRO A 586 40.20 -18.47 1.99
CA PRO A 586 39.41 -19.50 2.65
C PRO A 586 38.54 -18.92 3.79
N VAL A 587 37.46 -19.62 4.12
CA VAL A 587 36.55 -19.24 5.21
C VAL A 587 37.20 -19.50 6.57
N TYR A 588 37.25 -18.50 7.41
CA TYR A 588 37.66 -18.60 8.81
C TYR A 588 36.42 -18.69 9.71
N SER A 589 36.21 -19.83 10.35
CA SER A 589 35.11 -20.04 11.30
C SER A 589 35.53 -19.64 12.72
N LEU A 590 34.90 -18.67 13.28
CA LEU A 590 35.18 -18.12 14.61
C LEU A 590 34.03 -18.48 15.56
N THR A 591 34.35 -19.19 16.63
CA THR A 591 33.33 -19.75 17.53
C THR A 591 33.49 -19.20 18.96
N ASN A 592 32.39 -18.87 19.57
CA ASN A 592 32.32 -18.61 20.99
C ASN A 592 31.90 -19.92 21.70
N THR A 593 32.88 -20.65 22.20
CA THR A 593 32.65 -21.98 22.81
C THR A 593 32.23 -21.91 24.28
N GLY A 594 32.23 -20.73 24.89
CA GLY A 594 32.13 -20.61 26.34
C GLY A 594 33.38 -21.14 27.07
N ILE A 595 33.49 -20.85 28.34
CA ILE A 595 34.55 -21.42 29.17
C ILE A 595 33.92 -22.52 30.04
N ASP A 596 34.34 -23.76 29.82
CA ASP A 596 33.96 -24.84 30.68
C ASP A 596 34.73 -24.74 32.02
N TRP A 597 34.07 -24.96 33.14
CA TRP A 597 34.75 -25.13 34.40
C TRP A 597 35.52 -26.48 34.37
N THR A 598 36.83 -26.41 34.59
CA THR A 598 37.64 -27.60 34.75
C THR A 598 38.13 -27.72 36.18
N ASN A 599 38.19 -28.94 36.70
CA ASN A 599 38.86 -29.22 37.96
C ASN A 599 40.40 -29.11 37.79
N VAL A 600 41.12 -29.26 38.89
CA VAL A 600 42.60 -29.21 38.89
C VAL A 600 43.29 -30.27 38.04
N TYR A 601 42.55 -31.27 37.56
CA TYR A 601 43.02 -32.34 36.68
C TYR A 601 42.65 -32.10 35.24
N GLY A 602 41.94 -31.00 34.92
CA GLY A 602 41.52 -30.66 33.55
C GLY A 602 40.18 -31.25 33.11
N ASP A 603 39.47 -31.96 33.99
CA ASP A 603 38.16 -32.51 33.68
C ASP A 603 37.07 -31.42 33.76
N VAL A 604 36.16 -31.42 32.77
CA VAL A 604 35.02 -30.48 32.75
C VAL A 604 34.10 -30.80 33.91
N VAL A 605 33.90 -29.82 34.80
CA VAL A 605 32.97 -29.88 35.92
C VAL A 605 31.65 -29.22 35.46
N PRO A 606 30.64 -30.00 35.05
CA PRO A 606 29.37 -29.41 34.55
C PRO A 606 28.59 -28.80 35.71
N TRP A 607 28.37 -27.49 35.67
CA TRP A 607 27.43 -26.86 36.58
C TRP A 607 26.00 -27.12 36.09
N LYS A 608 25.15 -27.71 36.93
CA LYS A 608 23.79 -28.10 36.61
C LYS A 608 22.81 -27.22 37.38
N ASN A 609 21.72 -26.81 36.71
CA ASN A 609 20.58 -26.19 37.36
C ASN A 609 19.77 -27.23 38.17
N ASN A 610 18.74 -26.78 38.89
CA ASN A 610 17.87 -27.63 39.70
C ASN A 610 17.13 -28.72 38.90
N PHE A 611 17.15 -28.64 37.56
CA PHE A 611 16.55 -29.61 36.62
C PHE A 611 17.59 -30.55 36.00
N GLY A 612 18.86 -30.47 36.44
CA GLY A 612 19.93 -31.34 35.91
C GLY A 612 20.53 -30.89 34.59
N THR A 613 20.10 -29.76 34.05
CA THR A 613 20.64 -29.21 32.78
C THR A 613 22.01 -28.58 33.05
N VAL A 614 23.01 -28.96 32.24
CA VAL A 614 24.34 -28.35 32.29
C VAL A 614 24.24 -26.89 31.86
N ILE A 615 24.66 -25.97 32.74
CA ILE A 615 24.76 -24.55 32.43
C ILE A 615 26.21 -24.26 32.06
N PRO A 616 26.53 -23.97 30.81
CA PRO A 616 27.87 -23.54 30.44
C PRO A 616 28.15 -22.19 31.12
N TRP A 617 29.35 -22.00 31.65
CA TRP A 617 29.78 -20.70 32.13
C TRP A 617 29.87 -19.76 30.90
N VAL A 618 28.90 -18.90 30.77
CA VAL A 618 28.98 -17.78 29.84
C VAL A 618 29.70 -16.66 30.58
N THR A 619 30.83 -16.21 30.06
CA THR A 619 31.36 -14.90 30.43
C THR A 619 30.30 -13.87 29.98
N SER A 620 29.37 -13.58 30.90
CA SER A 620 28.30 -12.61 30.67
C SER A 620 28.94 -11.24 30.51
N LYS A 621 28.73 -10.60 29.39
CA LYS A 621 29.21 -9.28 28.97
C LYS A 621 30.58 -9.28 28.27
N GLY A 622 30.73 -10.14 27.26
CA GLY A 622 31.97 -10.09 26.51
C GLY A 622 31.82 -9.43 25.17
N TYR A 623 32.31 -8.23 25.04
CA TYR A 623 32.93 -7.82 23.80
C TYR A 623 34.14 -8.75 23.63
N ASN A 624 34.01 -9.77 22.80
CA ASN A 624 35.14 -10.62 22.51
C ASN A 624 35.72 -10.17 21.17
N LEU A 625 37.02 -9.91 21.16
CA LEU A 625 37.75 -9.64 19.94
C LEU A 625 38.21 -10.99 19.35
N TYR A 626 37.54 -11.43 18.32
CA TYR A 626 37.88 -12.65 17.58
C TYR A 626 38.93 -12.32 16.54
N LYS A 627 40.12 -12.90 16.65
CA LYS A 627 41.25 -12.69 15.70
C LYS A 627 41.65 -13.97 15.04
N SER A 628 42.07 -13.87 13.79
CA SER A 628 42.72 -14.95 13.04
C SER A 628 43.81 -14.41 12.15
N ASP A 629 44.80 -15.25 11.88
CA ASP A 629 45.78 -14.95 10.86
C ASP A 629 45.13 -14.97 9.48
N ALA A 630 45.51 -14.06 8.61
CA ALA A 630 44.96 -13.92 7.29
C ALA A 630 46.04 -14.16 6.22
N GLN A 631 45.65 -14.87 5.16
CA GLN A 631 46.54 -15.13 4.03
C GLN A 631 45.90 -14.61 2.74
N GLN A 632 45.77 -13.30 2.64
CA GLN A 632 45.25 -12.66 1.44
C GLN A 632 46.11 -11.45 1.07
N TYR A 633 46.20 -11.18 -0.21
CA TYR A 633 46.96 -10.03 -0.71
C TYR A 633 46.15 -9.29 -1.77
N GLY A 634 46.39 -7.98 -1.88
CA GLY A 634 45.74 -7.13 -2.85
C GLY A 634 46.12 -5.67 -2.65
N LYS A 635 45.77 -4.80 -3.58
CA LYS A 635 45.84 -3.36 -3.42
C LYS A 635 44.72 -2.86 -2.49
N TYR A 636 43.62 -3.59 -2.49
CA TYR A 636 42.42 -3.31 -1.70
C TYR A 636 42.10 -4.53 -0.86
N LEU A 637 41.73 -4.31 0.39
CA LEU A 637 41.35 -5.38 1.32
C LEU A 637 40.02 -5.06 1.98
N GLY A 638 39.20 -6.08 2.22
CA GLY A 638 37.92 -5.99 2.92
C GLY A 638 37.57 -7.30 3.58
N LEU A 639 36.42 -7.35 4.26
CA LEU A 639 35.87 -8.56 4.87
C LEU A 639 34.47 -8.84 4.36
N THR A 640 34.14 -10.13 4.27
CA THR A 640 32.76 -10.62 4.26
C THR A 640 32.54 -11.42 5.53
N ILE A 641 31.55 -11.04 6.32
CA ILE A 641 31.17 -11.67 7.59
C ILE A 641 29.79 -12.27 7.41
N THR A 642 29.64 -13.56 7.71
CA THR A 642 28.35 -14.25 7.65
C THR A 642 28.04 -14.92 8.99
N SER A 643 26.77 -14.89 9.40
CA SER A 643 26.31 -15.51 10.64
C SER A 643 24.86 -15.95 10.52
N ASN A 644 24.52 -17.05 11.20
CA ASN A 644 23.14 -17.50 11.38
C ASN A 644 22.63 -17.23 12.82
N ASN A 645 23.37 -16.48 13.62
CA ASN A 645 23.02 -16.26 15.02
C ASN A 645 22.13 -15.02 15.19
N ALA A 646 20.96 -15.18 15.77
CA ALA A 646 19.99 -14.10 16.00
C ALA A 646 20.48 -12.99 16.95
N ALA A 647 21.45 -13.27 17.80
CA ALA A 647 21.98 -12.32 18.79
C ALA A 647 23.38 -11.77 18.45
N PHE A 648 23.80 -11.92 17.21
CA PHE A 648 25.10 -11.45 16.73
C PHE A 648 25.14 -9.93 16.61
N ILE A 649 26.14 -9.29 17.25
CA ILE A 649 26.39 -7.86 17.18
C ILE A 649 27.85 -7.66 16.82
N VAL A 650 28.14 -6.87 15.79
CA VAL A 650 29.50 -6.46 15.42
C VAL A 650 29.74 -5.03 15.91
N ASN A 651 30.81 -4.84 16.69
CA ASN A 651 31.18 -3.54 17.25
C ASN A 651 32.32 -2.88 16.49
N THR A 652 33.33 -3.65 16.09
CA THR A 652 34.52 -3.13 15.43
C THR A 652 35.09 -4.18 14.48
N ILE A 653 35.66 -3.72 13.38
CA ILE A 653 36.41 -4.54 12.41
C ILE A 653 37.83 -4.01 12.36
N GLU A 654 38.82 -4.89 12.52
CA GLU A 654 40.24 -4.54 12.57
C GLU A 654 41.01 -5.31 11.49
N PHE A 655 42.04 -4.65 10.90
CA PHE A 655 43.01 -5.26 10.01
C PHE A 655 44.43 -4.95 10.45
N GLU A 656 45.27 -5.97 10.46
CA GLU A 656 46.72 -5.84 10.50
C GLU A 656 47.27 -6.23 9.14
N HIS A 657 48.02 -5.37 8.49
CA HIS A 657 48.59 -5.59 7.17
C HIS A 657 50.00 -5.02 7.07
N GLU A 658 50.76 -5.53 6.11
CA GLU A 658 52.03 -4.98 5.70
C GLU A 658 52.02 -4.57 4.23
N LEU A 659 52.78 -3.52 3.91
CA LEU A 659 52.95 -3.06 2.54
C LEU A 659 54.03 -3.90 1.87
N ARG A 660 53.74 -4.56 0.74
CA ARG A 660 54.73 -5.23 -0.06
C ARG A 660 55.47 -4.25 -0.94
N VAL A 661 56.76 -4.46 -1.07
CA VAL A 661 57.61 -3.63 -1.94
C VAL A 661 57.15 -3.84 -3.39
N ARG A 662 57.11 -2.74 -4.15
CA ARG A 662 56.77 -2.73 -5.57
C ARG A 662 57.78 -3.60 -6.34
N PHE A 663 57.35 -4.65 -7.01
CA PHE A 663 58.14 -5.28 -8.05
C PHE A 663 57.66 -4.80 -9.41
#